data_02cafa83088d37aee48802a5b820035a
#
_entry.id   02cafa83088d37aee48802a5b820035a
#
_cell.length_a   1.000
_cell.length_b   1.000
_cell.length_c   1.000
_cell.angle_alpha   90.00
_cell.angle_beta   90.00
_cell.angle_gamma   90.00
#
_symmetry.space_group_name_H-M   'P 1'
#
loop_
_entity.id
_entity.type
_entity.pdbx_description
1 polymer ?
#
loop_
_entity_poly.entity_id
_entity_poly.type
_entity_poly.pdbx_seq_one_letter_code
_entity_poly.pdbx_strand_id
1 'polypeptide(L)'
;MRSANLLYFSAATLAIAGCLALARIDLHAQQRPAVSIDADDIGGVVTSSNGPEAGVWVIAETTDLPTRYIKEVVTDDRGRYVIPDLPMAKYSVWARGYGLIDSPKVETVPGKLVDLKPSVAPDRAAAAQYYPANYWYALLEIPGKNEFPGTGPAGNGISPNIKEQGQWIHLVKTDSCESCHQLGNRYTRTIPSMFADLDPAQAWTRRVQSGQAGAIMLGGLSQLGAKRATEQFGDWTTRIAKGELPAETPPRPQGIERNIVITQWDWADPKAYLHDEISTDKRDPRVNANGLIYGSPEESRDYLPVLDPVHNATSQIKVPYRDADTPGQPKPLQPSPVWGDEAIWDSHVTVHNPMFDEHGRVWFTSRIRAADDPEFCKAGSSLPSAELTPVNRSGRQLAMYDPATKKISLIDTCFGTHHLIFASDANNTLWTSSGGGGGVVGWLNTKMWDQTHDDAKSQGWTALVLDTNGNGKRDAYVEGAQGVATTPGGESLGNASAMNAAADATKDTRLNAAFYGLAVAPDGAVWGSVLGFPGGIVRLNPGSNPPETALAEYYEVPWNDPTAPVHGYSPRGMDVDGNGVAWVALGSGHLASFDRRKCKGPLNGPKATGRQCPEGWTLYQTPGPKFKNVQDSGSADSHYYDWVDRFDTLGLGKNTPIITGNSSDSLLALVNGKFVIMRVPYPLGFFAKGMDGRIDDPKAGWKGKGVWTTWGTRTPFHSETGKGTYPKVVHFQIRPDPLAN
;
A
#
# COMPACT_ATOMS: atom_id res chain seq x y z
N MET A 1 4.04 84.25 36.31
CA MET A 1 4.07 82.82 36.48
C MET A 1 3.47 82.04 35.24
N ARG A 2 3.93 82.35 34.05
CA ARG A 2 3.46 81.60 32.81
C ARG A 2 4.57 81.24 31.80
N SER A 3 5.83 81.35 32.16
CA SER A 3 6.94 81.10 31.22
C SER A 3 7.89 79.97 31.67
N ALA A 4 7.67 79.30 32.80
CA ALA A 4 8.53 78.20 33.28
C ALA A 4 8.06 76.82 32.86
N ASN A 5 6.78 76.66 32.53
CA ASN A 5 6.22 75.35 32.20
C ASN A 5 6.38 74.93 30.75
N LEU A 6 6.78 75.77 29.80
CA LEU A 6 7.00 75.41 28.39
C LEU A 6 8.39 74.79 28.10
N LEU A 7 9.37 75.10 28.92
CA LEU A 7 10.74 74.59 28.79
C LEU A 7 10.89 73.13 29.27
N TYR A 8 10.08 72.70 30.22
CA TYR A 8 10.11 71.30 30.66
C TYR A 8 9.42 70.31 29.75
N PHE A 9 8.44 70.78 28.98
CA PHE A 9 7.79 69.93 27.98
C PHE A 9 8.64 69.67 26.75
N SER A 10 9.48 70.60 26.33
CA SER A 10 10.36 70.46 25.18
C SER A 10 11.57 69.57 25.48
N ALA A 11 12.06 69.53 26.70
CA ALA A 11 13.17 68.64 27.09
C ALA A 11 12.75 67.21 27.31
N ALA A 12 11.53 66.97 27.80
CA ALA A 12 10.98 65.64 27.95
C ALA A 12 10.63 64.95 26.62
N THR A 13 10.16 65.74 25.64
CA THR A 13 9.81 65.20 24.30
C THR A 13 11.07 64.84 23.49
N LEU A 14 12.16 65.58 23.62
CA LEU A 14 13.46 65.28 23.00
C LEU A 14 14.16 64.07 23.64
N ALA A 15 14.01 63.85 24.95
CA ALA A 15 14.56 62.68 25.63
C ALA A 15 13.81 61.40 25.27
N ILE A 16 12.47 61.46 25.15
CA ILE A 16 11.66 60.32 24.72
C ILE A 16 11.91 60.00 23.24
N ALA A 17 12.09 60.98 22.34
CA ALA A 17 12.43 60.74 20.97
C ALA A 17 13.85 60.16 20.81
N GLY A 18 14.82 60.58 21.62
CA GLY A 18 16.17 60.03 21.68
C GLY A 18 16.22 58.58 22.18
N CYS A 19 15.45 58.25 23.22
CA CYS A 19 15.33 56.87 23.70
C CYS A 19 14.60 55.96 22.75
N LEU A 20 13.61 56.45 22.00
CA LEU A 20 12.90 55.66 20.96
C LEU A 20 13.74 55.49 19.70
N ALA A 21 14.66 56.40 19.37
CA ALA A 21 15.61 56.25 18.26
C ALA A 21 16.76 55.29 18.59
N LEU A 22 17.22 55.25 19.84
CA LEU A 22 18.21 54.27 20.32
C LEU A 22 17.63 52.86 20.51
N ALA A 23 16.34 52.76 20.87
CA ALA A 23 15.65 51.50 21.00
C ALA A 23 15.32 50.83 19.62
N ARG A 24 15.43 51.60 18.53
CA ARG A 24 15.22 51.03 17.16
C ARG A 24 16.48 50.46 16.51
N ILE A 25 17.63 50.61 17.12
CA ILE A 25 18.89 50.10 16.54
C ILE A 25 19.23 48.71 17.05
N ASP A 26 18.64 48.25 18.18
CA ASP A 26 18.85 46.90 18.74
C ASP A 26 17.78 45.85 18.36
N LEU A 27 16.80 46.19 17.52
CA LEU A 27 15.71 45.27 17.13
C LEU A 27 16.01 44.41 15.91
N HIS A 28 17.24 44.41 15.38
CA HIS A 28 17.63 43.57 14.24
C HIS A 28 18.67 42.51 14.55
N ALA A 29 19.04 42.34 15.82
CA ALA A 29 19.71 41.13 16.25
C ALA A 29 18.76 40.26 17.08
N GLN A 30 17.58 39.90 16.54
CA GLN A 30 16.91 38.69 17.01
C GLN A 30 17.87 37.54 16.76
N GLN A 31 18.58 37.13 17.84
CA GLN A 31 19.27 35.83 17.81
C GLN A 31 18.28 34.81 17.26
N ARG A 32 18.60 34.27 16.07
CA ARG A 32 17.88 33.12 15.56
C ARG A 32 17.87 32.10 16.70
N PRO A 33 16.73 31.62 17.18
CA PRO A 33 16.72 30.58 18.20
C PRO A 33 17.60 29.45 17.68
N ALA A 34 18.71 29.20 18.36
CA ALA A 34 19.67 28.19 17.94
C ALA A 34 18.95 26.84 17.89
N VAL A 35 19.16 26.08 16.81
CA VAL A 35 18.75 24.68 16.74
C VAL A 35 19.64 23.92 17.71
N SER A 36 19.04 23.26 18.70
CA SER A 36 19.76 22.37 19.62
C SER A 36 19.92 21.01 18.95
N ILE A 37 21.11 20.45 18.98
CA ILE A 37 21.45 19.11 18.45
C ILE A 37 22.34 18.37 19.43
N ASP A 38 22.25 17.06 19.40
CA ASP A 38 23.14 16.15 20.11
C ASP A 38 24.33 15.72 19.21
N ALA A 39 25.19 14.85 19.73
CA ALA A 39 26.40 14.42 19.03
C ALA A 39 26.11 13.53 17.78
N ASP A 40 24.95 12.91 17.73
CA ASP A 40 24.47 12.04 16.66
C ASP A 40 23.36 12.69 15.79
N ASP A 41 23.12 14.00 15.96
CA ASP A 41 22.16 14.76 15.16
C ASP A 41 22.85 15.58 14.05
N ILE A 42 22.08 15.93 13.01
CA ILE A 42 22.40 17.01 12.10
C ILE A 42 21.24 18.01 12.11
N GLY A 43 21.51 19.28 12.36
CA GLY A 43 20.50 20.32 12.39
C GLY A 43 20.86 21.54 11.56
N GLY A 44 19.94 22.48 11.41
CA GLY A 44 20.18 23.73 10.67
C GLY A 44 18.92 24.44 10.24
N VAL A 45 19.07 25.35 9.27
CA VAL A 45 17.98 26.14 8.72
C VAL A 45 17.98 26.04 7.20
N VAL A 46 16.79 25.85 6.61
CA VAL A 46 16.57 25.92 5.18
C VAL A 46 16.05 27.30 4.81
N THR A 47 16.75 27.99 3.90
CA THR A 47 16.36 29.34 3.43
C THR A 47 16.47 29.44 1.93
N SER A 48 15.50 30.10 1.28
CA SER A 48 15.57 30.51 -0.13
C SER A 48 15.60 32.03 -0.28
N SER A 49 15.43 32.54 -1.47
CA SER A 49 15.20 33.97 -1.71
C SER A 49 13.91 34.51 -1.07
N ASN A 50 12.96 33.61 -0.72
CA ASN A 50 11.71 33.97 -0.01
C ASN A 50 11.87 34.01 1.52
N GLY A 51 13.07 33.72 2.04
CA GLY A 51 13.32 33.60 3.48
C GLY A 51 13.35 32.16 3.98
N PRO A 52 13.03 31.94 5.28
CA PRO A 52 12.95 30.58 5.85
C PRO A 52 11.86 29.74 5.17
N GLU A 53 12.20 28.50 4.85
CA GLU A 53 11.32 27.59 4.11
C GLU A 53 10.64 26.58 5.05
N ALA A 54 9.36 26.79 5.32
CA ALA A 54 8.52 25.92 6.13
C ALA A 54 7.98 24.72 5.35
N GLY A 55 7.87 23.53 6.00
CA GLY A 55 7.32 22.34 5.37
C GLY A 55 8.14 21.83 4.19
N VAL A 56 9.45 21.92 4.31
CA VAL A 56 10.43 21.45 3.32
C VAL A 56 11.14 20.23 3.89
N TRP A 57 11.33 19.21 3.08
CA TRP A 57 12.06 18.02 3.49
C TRP A 57 13.56 18.26 3.50
N VAL A 58 14.22 17.75 4.52
CA VAL A 58 15.68 17.65 4.59
C VAL A 58 16.06 16.18 4.59
N ILE A 59 16.93 15.81 3.67
CA ILE A 59 17.29 14.45 3.35
C ILE A 59 18.77 14.27 3.66
N ALA A 60 19.12 13.27 4.45
CA ALA A 60 20.49 12.82 4.70
C ALA A 60 20.66 11.40 4.19
N GLU A 61 21.60 11.17 3.30
CA GLU A 61 21.91 9.84 2.79
C GLU A 61 23.40 9.50 2.97
N THR A 62 23.67 8.20 3.16
CA THR A 62 25.04 7.69 3.25
C THR A 62 25.17 6.31 2.63
N THR A 63 26.35 6.00 2.10
CA THR A 63 26.78 4.67 1.67
C THR A 63 27.92 4.12 2.51
N ASP A 64 28.29 4.80 3.60
CA ASP A 64 29.39 4.39 4.48
C ASP A 64 28.97 3.34 5.54
N LEU A 65 27.66 3.02 5.60
CA LEU A 65 27.13 1.95 6.43
C LEU A 65 27.12 0.62 5.66
N PRO A 66 26.90 -0.53 6.33
CA PRO A 66 26.81 -1.84 5.68
C PRO A 66 25.76 -1.92 4.55
N THR A 67 24.68 -1.14 4.64
CA THR A 67 23.76 -0.87 3.52
C THR A 67 23.49 0.62 3.38
N ARG A 68 23.10 1.08 2.19
CA ARG A 68 22.73 2.49 1.97
C ARG A 68 21.58 2.86 2.90
N TYR A 69 21.74 4.02 3.53
CA TYR A 69 20.85 4.55 4.54
C TYR A 69 20.39 5.96 4.18
N ILE A 70 19.11 6.25 4.36
CA ILE A 70 18.53 7.57 4.14
C ILE A 70 17.67 7.92 5.36
N LYS A 71 17.80 9.14 5.86
CA LYS A 71 16.89 9.69 6.89
C LYS A 71 16.34 11.04 6.46
N GLU A 72 15.04 11.23 6.64
CA GLU A 72 14.30 12.37 6.12
C GLU A 72 13.46 12.99 7.22
N VAL A 73 13.47 14.32 7.30
CA VAL A 73 12.69 15.12 8.24
C VAL A 73 12.09 16.31 7.53
N VAL A 74 11.17 17.02 8.20
CA VAL A 74 10.50 18.22 7.66
C VAL A 74 10.87 19.43 8.51
N THR A 75 11.03 20.60 7.87
CA THR A 75 11.30 21.87 8.55
C THR A 75 10.08 22.40 9.29
N ASP A 76 10.31 23.10 10.40
CA ASP A 76 9.30 23.84 11.17
C ASP A 76 8.86 25.14 10.44
N ASP A 77 8.01 25.94 11.10
CA ASP A 77 7.51 27.24 10.58
C ASP A 77 8.60 28.28 10.32
N ARG A 78 9.79 28.08 10.86
CA ARG A 78 10.95 28.98 10.72
C ARG A 78 12.03 28.39 9.83
N GLY A 79 11.75 27.31 9.11
CA GLY A 79 12.70 26.61 8.27
C GLY A 79 13.75 25.80 9.03
N ARG A 80 13.61 25.61 10.32
CA ARG A 80 14.57 24.87 11.16
C ARG A 80 14.30 23.37 11.08
N TYR A 81 15.35 22.57 11.19
CA TYR A 81 15.28 21.12 11.18
C TYR A 81 16.29 20.48 12.13
N VAL A 82 15.96 19.28 12.58
CA VAL A 82 16.87 18.33 13.25
C VAL A 82 16.65 16.96 12.60
N ILE A 83 17.72 16.32 12.14
CA ILE A 83 17.74 14.91 11.74
C ILE A 83 18.33 14.14 12.92
N PRO A 84 17.50 13.46 13.73
CA PRO A 84 17.93 12.86 14.98
C PRO A 84 18.56 11.49 14.79
N ASP A 85 19.36 11.04 15.77
CA ASP A 85 19.84 9.65 15.93
C ASP A 85 20.45 9.08 14.64
N LEU A 86 21.43 9.76 14.07
CA LEU A 86 22.15 9.29 12.89
C LEU A 86 23.31 8.37 13.27
N PRO A 87 23.42 7.19 12.69
CA PRO A 87 24.66 6.40 12.78
C PRO A 87 25.90 7.21 12.40
N MET A 88 27.02 6.95 13.07
CA MET A 88 28.28 7.64 12.76
C MET A 88 28.79 7.26 11.37
N ALA A 89 28.62 8.19 10.42
CA ALA A 89 28.98 8.07 9.02
C ALA A 89 29.12 9.45 8.40
N LYS A 90 29.65 9.54 7.19
CA LYS A 90 29.63 10.75 6.39
C LYS A 90 28.33 10.80 5.57
N TYR A 91 27.60 11.89 5.67
CA TYR A 91 26.30 12.08 5.02
C TYR A 91 26.36 13.15 3.97
N SER A 92 25.63 12.93 2.88
CA SER A 92 25.26 13.94 1.89
C SER A 92 23.89 14.48 2.27
N VAL A 93 23.79 15.80 2.59
CA VAL A 93 22.57 16.43 3.10
C VAL A 93 22.08 17.51 2.16
N TRP A 94 20.77 17.50 1.84
CA TRP A 94 20.16 18.54 0.99
C TRP A 94 18.67 18.74 1.35
N ALA A 95 18.08 19.83 0.82
CA ALA A 95 16.69 20.18 1.02
C ALA A 95 15.90 20.05 -0.29
N ARG A 96 14.66 19.55 -0.18
CA ARG A 96 13.66 19.39 -1.25
C ARG A 96 12.31 19.94 -0.78
N GLY A 97 11.60 20.68 -1.65
CA GLY A 97 10.27 21.18 -1.33
C GLY A 97 9.48 21.59 -2.56
N TYR A 98 8.16 21.52 -2.50
CA TYR A 98 7.32 21.96 -3.60
C TYR A 98 7.49 23.46 -3.84
N GLY A 99 7.68 23.83 -5.11
CA GLY A 99 8.01 25.19 -5.55
C GLY A 99 9.49 25.54 -5.48
N LEU A 100 10.36 24.60 -5.10
CA LEU A 100 11.80 24.75 -5.03
C LEU A 100 12.52 23.80 -6.00
N ILE A 101 13.76 24.13 -6.33
CA ILE A 101 14.77 23.23 -6.86
C ILE A 101 15.59 22.73 -5.68
N ASP A 102 15.99 21.47 -5.67
CA ASP A 102 16.82 20.89 -4.63
C ASP A 102 18.04 21.75 -4.32
N SER A 103 18.38 21.89 -3.05
CA SER A 103 19.62 22.58 -2.68
C SER A 103 20.84 21.79 -3.17
N PRO A 104 22.01 22.42 -3.31
CA PRO A 104 23.26 21.67 -3.40
C PRO A 104 23.39 20.71 -2.24
N LYS A 105 23.96 19.51 -2.50
CA LYS A 105 24.28 18.53 -1.46
C LYS A 105 25.51 19.01 -0.67
N VAL A 106 25.43 18.90 0.65
CA VAL A 106 26.50 19.28 1.58
C VAL A 106 26.98 18.01 2.29
N GLU A 107 28.27 17.74 2.18
CA GLU A 107 28.89 16.62 2.90
C GLU A 107 29.15 17.01 4.37
N THR A 108 28.71 16.19 5.30
CA THR A 108 28.86 16.44 6.73
C THR A 108 28.88 15.14 7.56
N VAL A 109 29.05 15.27 8.87
CA VAL A 109 28.95 14.18 9.84
C VAL A 109 28.00 14.60 10.97
N PRO A 110 27.45 13.66 11.76
CA PRO A 110 26.65 13.99 12.95
C PRO A 110 27.35 14.96 13.90
N GLY A 111 26.58 15.67 14.71
CA GLY A 111 27.04 16.73 15.64
C GLY A 111 27.33 18.07 14.94
N LYS A 112 26.82 18.31 13.73
CA LYS A 112 27.06 19.56 12.96
C LYS A 112 25.77 20.28 12.62
N LEU A 113 25.86 21.62 12.62
CA LEU A 113 24.83 22.50 12.05
C LEU A 113 25.14 22.77 10.59
N VAL A 114 24.14 22.56 9.70
CA VAL A 114 24.22 22.71 8.25
C VAL A 114 23.05 23.55 7.76
N ASP A 115 23.30 24.77 7.30
CA ASP A 115 22.29 25.59 6.65
C ASP A 115 22.20 25.27 5.16
N LEU A 116 20.97 25.07 4.67
CA LEU A 116 20.69 24.67 3.30
C LEU A 116 19.98 25.78 2.52
N LYS A 117 20.33 25.93 1.23
CA LYS A 117 19.81 27.01 0.39
C LYS A 117 19.28 26.46 -0.94
N PRO A 118 18.04 25.91 -0.96
CA PRO A 118 17.36 25.58 -2.21
C PRO A 118 17.03 26.86 -2.99
N SER A 119 16.95 26.75 -4.30
CA SER A 119 16.51 27.85 -5.17
C SER A 119 14.99 27.77 -5.38
N VAL A 120 14.33 28.91 -5.50
CA VAL A 120 12.94 28.94 -5.97
C VAL A 120 12.90 28.43 -7.41
N ALA A 121 11.94 27.54 -7.70
CA ALA A 121 11.80 27.01 -9.06
C ALA A 121 11.55 28.15 -10.07
N PRO A 122 12.26 28.19 -11.20
CA PRO A 122 12.17 29.29 -12.15
C PRO A 122 10.79 29.37 -12.84
N ASP A 123 10.11 28.24 -12.95
CA ASP A 123 8.79 28.12 -13.55
C ASP A 123 8.02 26.91 -13.01
N ARG A 124 6.76 26.77 -13.45
CA ARG A 124 5.89 25.67 -13.05
C ARG A 124 6.38 24.30 -13.52
N ALA A 125 7.06 24.23 -14.68
CA ALA A 125 7.55 22.97 -15.22
C ALA A 125 8.70 22.42 -14.36
N ALA A 126 9.61 23.28 -13.92
CA ALA A 126 10.68 22.93 -13.00
C ALA A 126 10.14 22.49 -11.64
N ALA A 127 9.17 23.23 -11.08
CA ALA A 127 8.52 22.86 -9.81
C ALA A 127 7.81 21.51 -9.89
N ALA A 128 7.12 21.23 -10.99
CA ALA A 128 6.32 20.02 -11.16
C ALA A 128 7.16 18.73 -11.30
N GLN A 129 8.49 18.81 -11.48
CA GLN A 129 9.35 17.62 -11.53
C GLN A 129 9.33 16.81 -10.23
N TYR A 130 9.04 17.46 -9.11
CA TYR A 130 8.98 16.83 -7.77
C TYR A 130 7.56 16.47 -7.34
N TYR A 131 6.54 16.69 -8.18
CA TYR A 131 5.16 16.35 -7.82
C TYR A 131 4.94 14.86 -7.83
N PRO A 132 4.14 14.33 -6.89
CA PRO A 132 3.76 12.93 -6.86
C PRO A 132 3.07 12.48 -8.14
N ALA A 133 3.15 11.19 -8.42
CA ALA A 133 2.65 10.60 -9.65
C ALA A 133 1.15 10.85 -9.88
N ASN A 134 0.31 10.86 -8.84
CA ASN A 134 -1.13 11.09 -8.97
C ASN A 134 -1.49 12.45 -9.57
N TYR A 135 -0.66 13.48 -9.41
CA TYR A 135 -0.86 14.78 -10.06
C TYR A 135 -0.68 14.71 -11.58
N TRP A 136 0.26 13.90 -12.04
CA TRP A 136 0.49 13.65 -13.46
C TRP A 136 -0.49 12.62 -14.03
N TYR A 137 -0.87 11.64 -13.23
CA TYR A 137 -1.86 10.64 -13.61
C TYR A 137 -3.25 11.22 -13.79
N ALA A 138 -3.63 12.20 -12.97
CA ALA A 138 -4.88 12.92 -13.09
C ALA A 138 -5.08 13.63 -14.44
N LEU A 139 -3.99 13.85 -15.21
CA LEU A 139 -4.06 14.36 -16.59
C LEU A 139 -4.53 13.31 -17.61
N LEU A 140 -4.56 12.03 -17.25
CA LEU A 140 -5.12 11.00 -18.12
C LEU A 140 -6.62 11.28 -18.32
N GLU A 141 -7.04 11.42 -19.57
CA GLU A 141 -8.46 11.58 -19.91
C GLU A 141 -9.13 10.20 -19.98
N ILE A 142 -10.03 9.96 -19.05
CA ILE A 142 -10.85 8.74 -18.99
C ILE A 142 -11.96 8.83 -20.04
N PRO A 143 -12.36 7.73 -20.73
CA PRO A 143 -13.52 7.77 -21.64
C PRO A 143 -14.74 8.35 -20.95
N GLY A 144 -15.45 9.22 -21.66
CA GLY A 144 -16.65 9.90 -21.14
C GLY A 144 -17.78 8.92 -20.85
N LYS A 145 -18.66 9.25 -19.89
CA LYS A 145 -19.83 8.40 -19.55
C LYS A 145 -20.69 8.02 -20.76
N ASN A 146 -20.82 8.93 -21.74
CA ASN A 146 -21.58 8.74 -22.96
C ASN A 146 -20.92 7.77 -23.98
N GLU A 147 -19.69 7.38 -23.75
CA GLU A 147 -18.99 6.39 -24.58
C GLU A 147 -19.29 4.94 -24.14
N PHE A 148 -19.97 4.75 -23.01
CA PHE A 148 -20.36 3.45 -22.49
C PHE A 148 -21.82 3.11 -22.76
N PRO A 149 -22.17 1.81 -22.95
CA PRO A 149 -21.27 0.64 -22.92
C PRO A 149 -20.31 0.61 -24.11
N GLY A 150 -19.16 -0.07 -23.91
CA GLY A 150 -18.21 -0.28 -25.01
C GLY A 150 -18.83 -1.02 -26.18
N THR A 151 -18.40 -0.69 -27.41
CA THR A 151 -18.93 -1.26 -28.65
C THR A 151 -17.90 -2.07 -29.43
N GLY A 152 -16.71 -2.28 -28.85
CA GLY A 152 -15.66 -3.11 -29.42
C GLY A 152 -14.80 -2.44 -30.49
N PRO A 153 -13.87 -3.19 -31.12
CA PRO A 153 -12.88 -2.65 -32.06
C PRO A 153 -13.48 -2.02 -33.32
N ALA A 154 -14.65 -2.48 -33.76
CA ALA A 154 -15.37 -1.92 -34.92
C ALA A 154 -16.20 -0.67 -34.57
N GLY A 155 -16.36 -0.37 -33.29
CA GLY A 155 -17.07 0.81 -32.77
C GLY A 155 -16.12 1.80 -32.11
N ASN A 156 -16.39 2.14 -30.84
CA ASN A 156 -15.60 3.12 -30.09
C ASN A 156 -14.28 2.60 -29.51
N GLY A 157 -13.94 1.35 -29.77
CA GLY A 157 -12.70 0.70 -29.33
C GLY A 157 -12.67 0.24 -27.88
N ILE A 158 -13.64 0.64 -27.04
CA ILE A 158 -13.79 0.15 -25.67
C ILE A 158 -14.33 -1.28 -25.70
N SER A 159 -13.80 -2.14 -24.82
CA SER A 159 -14.27 -3.52 -24.70
C SER A 159 -15.80 -3.57 -24.45
N PRO A 160 -16.55 -4.44 -25.15
CA PRO A 160 -17.99 -4.58 -24.92
C PRO A 160 -18.35 -5.12 -23.54
N ASN A 161 -17.38 -5.65 -22.80
CA ASN A 161 -17.56 -6.10 -21.42
C ASN A 161 -17.62 -4.94 -20.42
N ILE A 162 -17.11 -3.76 -20.78
CA ILE A 162 -17.15 -2.58 -19.95
C ILE A 162 -18.46 -1.84 -20.20
N LYS A 163 -19.30 -1.77 -19.20
CA LYS A 163 -20.66 -1.19 -19.28
C LYS A 163 -20.72 0.27 -18.84
N GLU A 164 -19.76 0.73 -18.04
CA GLU A 164 -19.74 2.05 -17.45
C GLU A 164 -18.32 2.55 -17.13
N GLN A 165 -18.18 3.86 -16.95
CA GLN A 165 -16.90 4.53 -16.71
C GLN A 165 -16.17 4.01 -15.47
N GLY A 166 -16.89 3.68 -14.39
CA GLY A 166 -16.31 3.13 -13.16
C GLY A 166 -15.57 1.81 -13.39
N GLN A 167 -16.08 0.94 -14.27
CA GLN A 167 -15.39 -0.32 -14.64
C GLN A 167 -14.08 -0.08 -15.37
N TRP A 168 -14.02 0.95 -16.24
CA TRP A 168 -12.76 1.34 -16.87
C TRP A 168 -11.71 1.76 -15.86
N ILE A 169 -12.10 2.63 -14.92
CA ILE A 169 -11.21 3.12 -13.87
C ILE A 169 -10.77 1.97 -12.97
N HIS A 170 -11.69 1.08 -12.58
CA HIS A 170 -11.39 -0.14 -11.83
C HIS A 170 -10.27 -0.96 -12.49
N LEU A 171 -10.40 -1.27 -13.76
CA LEU A 171 -9.40 -2.06 -14.48
C LEU A 171 -8.02 -1.38 -14.47
N VAL A 172 -7.94 -0.09 -14.75
CA VAL A 172 -6.66 0.62 -14.80
C VAL A 172 -6.03 0.75 -13.41
N LYS A 173 -6.83 1.10 -12.38
CA LYS A 173 -6.32 1.38 -11.02
C LYS A 173 -6.13 0.14 -10.15
N THR A 174 -6.86 -0.94 -10.40
CA THR A 174 -6.90 -2.07 -9.45
C THR A 174 -6.39 -3.35 -10.08
N ASP A 175 -6.92 -3.75 -11.23
CA ASP A 175 -6.72 -5.10 -11.78
C ASP A 175 -5.66 -5.18 -12.89
N SER A 176 -5.13 -4.05 -13.37
CA SER A 176 -4.10 -4.10 -14.40
C SER A 176 -2.91 -3.18 -14.10
N CYS A 177 -2.92 -1.92 -14.57
CA CYS A 177 -1.70 -1.12 -14.60
C CYS A 177 -1.17 -0.77 -13.20
N GLU A 178 -2.01 -0.17 -12.33
CA GLU A 178 -1.56 0.31 -11.01
C GLU A 178 -1.48 -0.79 -9.95
N SER A 179 -1.87 -2.02 -10.25
CA SER A 179 -1.52 -3.15 -9.38
C SER A 179 -0.01 -3.42 -9.34
N CYS A 180 0.72 -2.95 -10.34
CA CYS A 180 2.17 -3.20 -10.51
C CYS A 180 3.00 -1.93 -10.67
N HIS A 181 2.43 -0.84 -11.21
CA HIS A 181 3.12 0.40 -11.55
C HIS A 181 2.49 1.59 -10.86
N GLN A 182 3.31 2.57 -10.53
CA GLN A 182 2.85 3.91 -10.20
C GLN A 182 2.67 4.70 -11.51
N LEU A 183 1.43 4.81 -12.03
CA LEU A 183 1.16 5.63 -13.20
C LEU A 183 1.31 7.12 -12.88
N GLY A 184 1.92 7.85 -13.81
CA GLY A 184 2.23 9.28 -13.63
C GLY A 184 3.63 9.56 -13.09
N ASN A 185 4.38 8.59 -12.59
CA ASN A 185 5.78 8.79 -12.28
C ASN A 185 6.59 9.07 -13.56
N ARG A 186 7.81 9.58 -13.42
CA ARG A 186 8.65 9.97 -14.55
C ARG A 186 8.84 8.85 -15.57
N TYR A 187 8.99 7.62 -15.12
CA TYR A 187 9.17 6.46 -16.00
C TYR A 187 7.90 6.17 -16.80
N THR A 188 6.73 6.18 -16.17
CA THR A 188 5.47 5.81 -16.85
C THR A 188 4.91 6.91 -17.75
N ARG A 189 5.11 8.19 -17.42
CA ARG A 189 4.63 9.32 -18.22
C ARG A 189 5.56 9.74 -19.38
N THR A 190 6.72 9.09 -19.51
CA THR A 190 7.68 9.36 -20.59
C THR A 190 7.79 8.15 -21.51
N ILE A 191 7.68 8.35 -22.82
CA ILE A 191 7.93 7.30 -23.81
C ILE A 191 9.43 7.01 -23.86
N PRO A 192 9.88 5.74 -23.69
CA PRO A 192 11.28 5.36 -23.84
C PRO A 192 11.83 5.73 -25.20
N SER A 193 13.08 6.20 -25.27
CA SER A 193 13.71 6.66 -26.51
C SER A 193 13.72 5.60 -27.63
N MET A 194 13.83 4.33 -27.26
CA MET A 194 13.76 3.22 -28.25
C MET A 194 12.40 3.08 -28.95
N PHE A 195 11.36 3.76 -28.50
CA PHE A 195 10.01 3.79 -29.08
C PHE A 195 9.64 5.18 -29.63
N ALA A 196 10.57 6.14 -29.63
CA ALA A 196 10.27 7.53 -29.96
C ALA A 196 9.85 7.75 -31.44
N ASP A 197 10.27 6.88 -32.34
CA ASP A 197 9.93 6.96 -33.77
C ASP A 197 8.59 6.30 -34.11
N LEU A 198 7.93 5.68 -33.13
CA LEU A 198 6.62 5.07 -33.30
C LEU A 198 5.50 6.08 -33.09
N ASP A 199 4.36 5.84 -33.77
CA ASP A 199 3.12 6.53 -33.41
C ASP A 199 2.83 6.34 -31.89
N PRO A 200 2.29 7.35 -31.19
CA PRO A 200 2.08 7.27 -29.74
C PRO A 200 1.31 6.03 -29.26
N ALA A 201 0.28 5.61 -29.96
CA ALA A 201 -0.48 4.39 -29.61
C ALA A 201 0.33 3.12 -29.88
N GLN A 202 1.12 3.10 -30.96
CA GLN A 202 2.05 2.00 -31.25
C GLN A 202 3.19 1.94 -30.22
N ALA A 203 3.72 3.09 -29.80
CA ALA A 203 4.73 3.16 -28.75
C ALA A 203 4.21 2.55 -27.43
N TRP A 204 2.97 2.85 -27.05
CA TRP A 204 2.33 2.23 -25.89
C TRP A 204 2.08 0.74 -26.07
N THR A 205 1.61 0.30 -27.25
CA THR A 205 1.45 -1.12 -27.56
C THR A 205 2.79 -1.86 -27.39
N ARG A 206 3.86 -1.32 -27.98
CA ARG A 206 5.20 -1.93 -27.88
C ARG A 206 5.73 -1.90 -26.43
N ARG A 207 5.45 -0.86 -25.68
CA ARG A 207 5.83 -0.73 -24.27
C ARG A 207 5.22 -1.83 -23.40
N VAL A 208 3.92 -2.08 -23.51
CA VAL A 208 3.24 -3.10 -22.70
C VAL A 208 3.56 -4.55 -23.13
N GLN A 209 4.16 -4.74 -24.30
CA GLN A 209 4.72 -6.03 -24.70
C GLN A 209 6.04 -6.35 -24.03
N SER A 210 6.67 -5.36 -23.37
CA SER A 210 8.06 -5.44 -22.90
C SER A 210 8.20 -6.20 -21.59
N GLY A 211 9.30 -6.97 -21.49
CA GLY A 211 9.69 -7.65 -20.26
C GLY A 211 8.85 -8.88 -19.92
N GLN A 212 9.10 -9.45 -18.75
CA GLN A 212 8.45 -10.69 -18.30
C GLN A 212 6.96 -10.52 -17.98
N ALA A 213 6.52 -9.32 -17.58
CA ALA A 213 5.12 -9.00 -17.35
C ALA A 213 4.34 -8.64 -18.63
N GLY A 214 4.95 -8.71 -19.81
CA GLY A 214 4.33 -8.30 -21.09
C GLY A 214 3.00 -8.99 -21.38
N ALA A 215 2.90 -10.29 -21.13
CA ALA A 215 1.64 -11.04 -21.33
C ALA A 215 0.52 -10.55 -20.38
N ILE A 216 0.83 -10.26 -19.13
CA ILE A 216 -0.12 -9.73 -18.12
C ILE A 216 -0.59 -8.34 -18.54
N MET A 217 0.33 -7.47 -18.94
CA MET A 217 -0.01 -6.10 -19.38
C MET A 217 -0.86 -6.11 -20.66
N LEU A 218 -0.58 -6.99 -21.64
CA LEU A 218 -1.43 -7.17 -22.82
C LEU A 218 -2.83 -7.67 -22.47
N GLY A 219 -2.93 -8.57 -21.48
CA GLY A 219 -4.21 -9.02 -20.94
C GLY A 219 -5.05 -7.86 -20.40
N GLY A 220 -4.46 -6.98 -19.60
CA GLY A 220 -5.10 -5.76 -19.08
C GLY A 220 -5.56 -4.82 -20.20
N LEU A 221 -4.71 -4.55 -21.19
CA LEU A 221 -5.12 -3.76 -22.36
C LEU A 221 -6.28 -4.38 -23.13
N SER A 222 -6.29 -5.70 -23.31
CA SER A 222 -7.37 -6.39 -24.01
C SER A 222 -8.70 -6.26 -23.28
N GLN A 223 -8.68 -6.28 -21.95
CA GLN A 223 -9.87 -6.07 -21.13
C GLN A 223 -10.44 -4.65 -21.28
N LEU A 224 -9.58 -3.65 -21.39
CA LEU A 224 -9.98 -2.26 -21.62
C LEU A 224 -10.51 -2.01 -23.04
N GLY A 225 -10.05 -2.78 -23.99
CA GLY A 225 -10.13 -2.50 -25.42
C GLY A 225 -8.81 -1.88 -25.87
N ALA A 226 -7.88 -2.72 -26.36
CA ALA A 226 -6.47 -2.38 -26.57
C ALA A 226 -6.27 -1.11 -27.41
N LYS A 227 -7.04 -0.96 -28.52
CA LYS A 227 -6.95 0.22 -29.38
C LYS A 227 -7.26 1.51 -28.62
N ARG A 228 -8.41 1.57 -27.96
CA ARG A 228 -8.86 2.78 -27.25
C ARG A 228 -7.94 3.12 -26.08
N ALA A 229 -7.48 2.12 -25.33
CA ALA A 229 -6.55 2.32 -24.21
C ALA A 229 -5.20 2.87 -24.67
N THR A 230 -4.60 2.30 -25.72
CA THR A 230 -3.30 2.78 -26.23
C THR A 230 -3.37 4.16 -26.86
N GLU A 231 -4.48 4.51 -27.52
CA GLU A 231 -4.73 5.87 -28.01
C GLU A 231 -4.79 6.88 -26.85
N GLN A 232 -5.47 6.55 -25.75
CA GLN A 232 -5.55 7.43 -24.57
C GLN A 232 -4.23 7.60 -23.85
N PHE A 233 -3.51 6.52 -23.60
CA PHE A 233 -2.18 6.60 -23.00
C PHE A 233 -1.19 7.32 -23.93
N GLY A 234 -1.31 7.14 -25.25
CA GLY A 234 -0.51 7.84 -26.25
C GLY A 234 -0.78 9.34 -26.25
N ASP A 235 -2.04 9.75 -26.21
CA ASP A 235 -2.43 11.15 -26.10
C ASP A 235 -1.92 11.77 -24.79
N TRP A 236 -2.15 11.11 -23.65
CA TRP A 236 -1.68 11.56 -22.33
C TRP A 236 -0.17 11.86 -22.32
N THR A 237 0.66 10.90 -22.75
CA THR A 237 2.12 11.11 -22.76
C THR A 237 2.57 12.13 -23.79
N THR A 238 1.84 12.27 -24.91
CA THR A 238 2.10 13.29 -25.93
C THR A 238 1.79 14.70 -25.43
N ARG A 239 0.67 14.89 -24.72
CA ARG A 239 0.30 16.19 -24.12
C ARG A 239 1.32 16.60 -23.07
N ILE A 240 1.76 15.70 -22.20
CA ILE A 240 2.82 15.95 -21.23
C ILE A 240 4.14 16.33 -21.92
N ALA A 241 4.54 15.58 -22.96
CA ALA A 241 5.76 15.89 -23.71
C ALA A 241 5.70 17.26 -24.43
N LYS A 242 4.49 17.74 -24.76
CA LYS A 242 4.24 19.09 -25.33
C LYS A 242 4.10 20.18 -24.26
N GLY A 243 4.30 19.85 -22.97
CA GLY A 243 4.33 20.82 -21.88
C GLY A 243 3.05 20.93 -21.06
N GLU A 244 2.08 19.99 -21.17
CA GLU A 244 0.96 19.95 -20.23
C GLU A 244 1.47 19.64 -18.83
N LEU A 245 1.01 20.42 -17.84
CA LEU A 245 1.41 20.35 -16.45
C LEU A 245 0.20 20.12 -15.56
N PRO A 246 0.39 19.47 -14.37
CA PRO A 246 -0.63 19.40 -13.35
C PRO A 246 -1.24 20.77 -13.04
N ALA A 247 -2.58 20.82 -12.93
CA ALA A 247 -3.29 22.08 -12.68
C ALA A 247 -2.99 22.65 -11.29
N GLU A 248 -2.83 21.79 -10.31
CA GLU A 248 -2.62 22.11 -8.90
C GLU A 248 -1.19 21.83 -8.46
N THR A 249 -0.74 22.57 -7.45
CA THR A 249 0.52 22.31 -6.75
C THR A 249 0.22 21.46 -5.50
N PRO A 250 0.96 20.39 -5.24
CA PRO A 250 0.82 19.64 -4.01
C PRO A 250 1.07 20.53 -2.78
N PRO A 251 0.28 20.40 -1.71
CA PRO A 251 0.55 21.12 -0.47
C PRO A 251 1.84 20.61 0.16
N ARG A 252 2.63 21.52 0.74
CA ARG A 252 3.75 21.18 1.61
C ARG A 252 3.24 20.61 2.93
N PRO A 253 3.99 19.76 3.64
CA PRO A 253 3.64 19.25 4.95
C PRO A 253 3.22 20.35 5.94
N GLN A 254 2.13 20.11 6.67
CA GLN A 254 1.55 21.05 7.64
C GLN A 254 1.22 20.35 8.95
N GLY A 255 1.21 21.12 10.05
CA GLY A 255 0.84 20.58 11.35
C GLY A 255 1.66 19.35 11.73
N ILE A 256 0.98 18.25 12.08
CA ILE A 256 1.61 17.00 12.50
C ILE A 256 2.45 16.32 11.38
N GLU A 257 2.19 16.62 10.13
CA GLU A 257 2.98 16.09 9.00
C GLU A 257 4.44 16.57 9.05
N ARG A 258 4.73 17.69 9.74
CA ARG A 258 6.09 18.16 9.94
C ARG A 258 6.86 17.40 11.03
N ASN A 259 6.15 16.61 11.83
CA ASN A 259 6.74 15.80 12.90
C ASN A 259 7.21 14.42 12.38
N ILE A 260 6.98 14.13 11.10
CA ILE A 260 7.31 12.83 10.52
C ILE A 260 8.81 12.70 10.35
N VAL A 261 9.34 11.56 10.76
CA VAL A 261 10.70 11.10 10.52
C VAL A 261 10.62 9.82 9.71
N ILE A 262 11.32 9.77 8.58
CA ILE A 262 11.37 8.60 7.71
C ILE A 262 12.80 8.08 7.69
N THR A 263 12.96 6.77 7.85
CA THR A 263 14.26 6.10 7.71
C THR A 263 14.12 5.01 6.64
N GLN A 264 15.10 4.91 5.75
CA GLN A 264 15.10 3.94 4.66
C GLN A 264 16.42 3.20 4.60
N TRP A 265 16.36 1.91 4.26
CA TRP A 265 17.52 1.04 4.02
C TRP A 265 17.37 0.35 2.68
N ASP A 266 18.45 0.31 1.91
CA ASP A 266 18.53 -0.59 0.76
C ASP A 266 18.62 -2.03 1.25
N TRP A 267 17.90 -2.96 0.60
CA TRP A 267 17.99 -4.39 0.89
C TRP A 267 17.78 -5.26 -0.36
N ALA A 268 17.87 -6.59 -0.21
CA ALA A 268 17.74 -7.55 -1.30
C ALA A 268 18.81 -7.37 -2.42
N ASP A 269 18.38 -7.18 -3.66
CA ASP A 269 19.24 -6.93 -4.82
C ASP A 269 18.55 -6.00 -5.84
N PRO A 270 19.29 -5.36 -6.79
CA PRO A 270 18.71 -4.37 -7.71
C PRO A 270 17.64 -4.91 -8.67
N LYS A 271 17.46 -6.21 -8.78
CA LYS A 271 16.46 -6.86 -9.64
C LYS A 271 15.32 -7.45 -8.83
N ALA A 272 15.35 -7.34 -7.50
CA ALA A 272 14.31 -7.85 -6.64
C ALA A 272 13.06 -6.95 -6.69
N TYR A 273 11.92 -7.59 -6.85
CA TYR A 273 10.61 -6.98 -6.63
C TYR A 273 10.16 -7.32 -5.21
N LEU A 274 10.15 -6.34 -4.32
CA LEU A 274 9.70 -6.53 -2.94
C LEU A 274 8.21 -6.22 -2.84
N HIS A 275 7.44 -7.24 -2.45
CA HIS A 275 5.99 -7.08 -2.29
C HIS A 275 5.63 -6.64 -0.86
N ASP A 276 6.01 -7.44 0.13
CA ASP A 276 5.66 -7.24 1.53
C ASP A 276 6.89 -7.35 2.42
N GLU A 277 6.74 -6.90 3.64
CA GLU A 277 7.64 -7.14 4.77
C GLU A 277 6.83 -7.51 6.01
N ILE A 278 7.52 -7.94 7.05
CA ILE A 278 6.99 -8.13 8.39
C ILE A 278 8.05 -7.79 9.43
N SER A 279 7.67 -6.99 10.43
CA SER A 279 8.56 -6.57 11.52
C SER A 279 8.15 -7.18 12.87
N THR A 280 6.89 -7.58 13.03
CA THR A 280 6.32 -8.05 14.30
C THR A 280 5.11 -8.97 14.11
N ASP A 281 4.60 -9.59 15.16
CA ASP A 281 3.26 -10.18 15.17
C ASP A 281 2.20 -9.07 15.22
N LYS A 282 1.32 -9.02 14.21
CA LYS A 282 0.27 -7.98 14.13
C LYS A 282 -0.72 -8.00 15.31
N ARG A 283 -0.72 -9.05 16.14
CA ARG A 283 -1.53 -9.17 17.36
C ARG A 283 -0.84 -8.61 18.61
N ASP A 284 0.50 -8.59 18.63
CA ASP A 284 1.31 -7.98 19.68
C ASP A 284 2.55 -7.30 19.06
N PRO A 285 2.56 -5.98 18.94
CA PRO A 285 3.62 -5.23 18.28
C PRO A 285 4.97 -5.25 19.02
N ARG A 286 5.08 -5.95 20.16
CA ARG A 286 6.32 -6.12 20.93
C ARG A 286 7.04 -7.43 20.61
N VAL A 287 6.39 -8.33 19.92
CA VAL A 287 7.06 -9.54 19.39
C VAL A 287 8.16 -9.08 18.42
N ASN A 288 9.34 -9.65 18.53
CA ASN A 288 10.51 -9.29 17.72
C ASN A 288 11.00 -7.83 17.89
N ALA A 289 10.83 -7.24 19.10
CA ALA A 289 11.35 -5.91 19.42
C ALA A 289 12.86 -5.82 19.14
N ASN A 290 13.30 -4.78 18.42
CA ASN A 290 14.67 -4.59 17.91
C ASN A 290 15.20 -5.74 17.03
N GLY A 291 14.33 -6.62 16.59
CA GLY A 291 14.71 -7.80 15.80
C GLY A 291 14.79 -7.53 14.30
N LEU A 292 15.09 -8.60 13.57
CA LEU A 292 15.25 -8.59 12.12
C LEU A 292 13.89 -8.37 11.42
N ILE A 293 13.94 -7.73 10.26
CA ILE A 293 12.77 -7.54 9.39
C ILE A 293 12.92 -8.47 8.18
N TYR A 294 11.84 -9.14 7.81
CA TYR A 294 11.82 -10.12 6.73
C TYR A 294 10.89 -9.66 5.60
N GLY A 295 11.32 -9.86 4.37
CA GLY A 295 10.55 -9.46 3.19
C GLY A 295 10.22 -10.60 2.25
N SER A 296 9.39 -10.29 1.24
CA SER A 296 8.97 -11.23 0.21
C SER A 296 9.27 -10.67 -1.18
N PRO A 297 10.22 -11.28 -1.92
CA PRO A 297 10.59 -10.84 -3.27
C PRO A 297 9.75 -11.47 -4.38
N GLU A 298 8.59 -11.96 -4.06
CA GLU A 298 7.57 -12.60 -4.91
C GLU A 298 8.15 -13.30 -6.16
N GLU A 299 7.82 -12.84 -7.38
CA GLU A 299 8.25 -13.51 -8.62
C GLU A 299 9.75 -13.42 -8.87
N SER A 300 10.47 -12.59 -8.13
CA SER A 300 11.84 -12.22 -8.52
C SER A 300 12.92 -13.15 -7.98
N ARG A 301 12.83 -13.64 -6.73
CA ARG A 301 13.92 -14.38 -6.09
C ARG A 301 13.43 -15.48 -5.17
N ASP A 302 14.26 -16.53 -5.02
CA ASP A 302 14.04 -17.66 -4.12
C ASP A 302 14.73 -17.47 -2.75
N TYR A 303 14.52 -16.31 -2.10
CA TYR A 303 15.02 -16.02 -0.76
C TYR A 303 14.09 -15.08 0.01
N LEU A 304 14.22 -15.05 1.35
CA LEU A 304 13.72 -13.97 2.18
C LEU A 304 14.83 -12.92 2.31
N PRO A 305 14.65 -11.67 1.86
CA PRO A 305 15.55 -10.58 2.24
C PRO A 305 15.36 -10.25 3.72
N VAL A 306 16.45 -9.93 4.38
CA VAL A 306 16.48 -9.65 5.83
C VAL A 306 17.19 -8.33 6.06
N LEU A 307 16.58 -7.44 6.85
CA LEU A 307 17.22 -6.23 7.37
C LEU A 307 17.45 -6.37 8.87
N ASP A 308 18.67 -6.08 9.31
CA ASP A 308 19.01 -5.79 10.70
C ASP A 308 19.03 -4.26 10.88
N PRO A 309 17.97 -3.64 11.43
CA PRO A 309 17.89 -2.19 11.55
C PRO A 309 18.83 -1.63 12.63
N VAL A 310 19.25 -2.46 13.60
CA VAL A 310 20.18 -2.05 14.67
C VAL A 310 21.61 -1.91 14.14
N HIS A 311 22.03 -2.83 13.27
CA HIS A 311 23.37 -2.83 12.69
C HIS A 311 23.43 -2.23 11.28
N ASN A 312 22.30 -1.77 10.73
CA ASN A 312 22.18 -1.25 9.35
C ASN A 312 22.73 -2.23 8.32
N ALA A 313 22.45 -3.50 8.48
CA ALA A 313 23.00 -4.58 7.67
C ALA A 313 21.90 -5.43 7.04
N THR A 314 22.18 -6.01 5.87
CA THR A 314 21.24 -6.88 5.16
C THR A 314 21.83 -8.25 4.91
N SER A 315 20.93 -9.23 4.82
CA SER A 315 21.26 -10.60 4.46
C SER A 315 20.12 -11.26 3.69
N GLN A 316 20.28 -12.51 3.28
CA GLN A 316 19.29 -13.27 2.53
C GLN A 316 19.24 -14.70 3.06
N ILE A 317 18.02 -15.25 3.15
CA ILE A 317 17.76 -16.63 3.56
C ILE A 317 17.17 -17.36 2.37
N LYS A 318 17.90 -18.30 1.78
CA LYS A 318 17.41 -19.09 0.64
C LYS A 318 16.18 -19.91 1.05
N VAL A 319 15.11 -19.80 0.25
CA VAL A 319 13.88 -20.58 0.42
C VAL A 319 13.90 -21.78 -0.54
N PRO A 320 13.79 -23.00 -0.03
CA PRO A 320 13.74 -24.20 -0.87
C PRO A 320 12.33 -24.44 -1.41
N TYR A 321 12.25 -25.21 -2.50
CA TYR A 321 11.04 -25.91 -2.93
C TYR A 321 11.31 -27.40 -2.92
N ARG A 322 10.24 -28.21 -2.81
CA ARG A 322 10.35 -29.67 -2.63
C ARG A 322 10.54 -30.40 -3.95
N ASP A 323 9.71 -30.07 -4.94
CA ASP A 323 9.58 -30.84 -6.15
C ASP A 323 10.31 -30.16 -7.32
N ALA A 324 11.10 -30.91 -8.07
CA ALA A 324 11.94 -30.39 -9.14
C ALA A 324 11.15 -29.80 -10.33
N ASP A 325 9.88 -30.19 -10.49
CA ASP A 325 8.95 -29.68 -11.49
C ASP A 325 8.18 -28.43 -11.06
N THR A 326 8.53 -27.86 -9.90
CA THR A 326 7.97 -26.58 -9.45
C THR A 326 8.22 -25.49 -10.50
N PRO A 327 7.17 -24.85 -11.06
CA PRO A 327 7.33 -23.95 -12.19
C PRO A 327 8.04 -22.63 -11.79
N GLY A 328 8.98 -22.21 -12.64
CA GLY A 328 9.64 -20.89 -12.52
C GLY A 328 8.87 -19.78 -13.25
N GLN A 329 9.50 -18.62 -13.35
CA GLN A 329 8.92 -17.45 -14.01
C GLN A 329 8.98 -17.52 -15.53
N PRO A 330 8.02 -16.94 -16.27
CA PRO A 330 8.03 -16.91 -17.72
C PRO A 330 9.19 -16.06 -18.26
N LYS A 331 9.65 -16.37 -19.47
CA LYS A 331 10.63 -15.55 -20.19
C LYS A 331 10.02 -14.22 -20.65
N PRO A 332 10.84 -13.18 -20.91
CA PRO A 332 10.38 -11.94 -21.51
C PRO A 332 9.66 -12.17 -22.83
N LEU A 333 8.49 -11.53 -23.01
CA LEU A 333 7.75 -11.58 -24.30
C LEU A 333 8.48 -10.78 -25.38
N GLN A 334 9.01 -9.62 -25.02
CA GLN A 334 9.79 -8.71 -25.87
C GLN A 334 10.84 -8.01 -25.00
N PRO A 335 11.92 -7.45 -25.59
CA PRO A 335 12.92 -6.71 -24.85
C PRO A 335 12.33 -5.56 -24.04
N SER A 336 12.79 -5.45 -22.78
CA SER A 336 12.46 -4.33 -21.89
C SER A 336 13.32 -3.09 -22.24
N PRO A 337 12.78 -1.85 -22.19
CA PRO A 337 13.56 -0.63 -22.31
C PRO A 337 14.70 -0.49 -21.31
N VAL A 338 14.59 -1.15 -20.14
CA VAL A 338 15.55 -1.06 -19.04
C VAL A 338 16.49 -2.28 -19.00
N TRP A 339 15.95 -3.48 -19.20
CA TRP A 339 16.65 -4.75 -18.98
C TRP A 339 17.00 -5.48 -20.29
N GLY A 340 16.58 -4.96 -21.46
CA GLY A 340 16.78 -5.65 -22.74
C GLY A 340 16.08 -7.01 -22.76
N ASP A 341 16.79 -8.03 -23.25
CA ASP A 341 16.30 -9.42 -23.33
C ASP A 341 16.51 -10.21 -22.03
N GLU A 342 17.06 -9.59 -20.99
CA GLU A 342 17.37 -10.24 -19.73
C GLU A 342 16.10 -10.66 -18.99
N ALA A 343 16.03 -11.93 -18.57
CA ALA A 343 15.06 -12.41 -17.60
C ALA A 343 15.55 -12.02 -16.20
N ILE A 344 14.91 -11.01 -15.60
CA ILE A 344 15.30 -10.47 -14.29
C ILE A 344 14.65 -11.23 -13.13
N TRP A 345 13.53 -11.88 -13.34
CA TRP A 345 12.82 -12.67 -12.35
C TRP A 345 12.97 -14.15 -12.64
N ASP A 346 13.41 -14.90 -11.63
CA ASP A 346 13.75 -16.32 -11.74
C ASP A 346 13.16 -17.19 -10.62
N SER A 347 12.26 -16.62 -9.78
CA SER A 347 11.71 -17.34 -8.65
C SER A 347 10.86 -18.56 -9.06
N HIS A 348 11.06 -19.66 -8.34
CA HIS A 348 10.17 -20.82 -8.31
C HIS A 348 9.22 -20.73 -7.12
N VAL A 349 9.71 -20.31 -5.97
CA VAL A 349 8.94 -20.29 -4.70
C VAL A 349 7.93 -19.16 -4.60
N THR A 350 8.13 -18.07 -5.30
CA THR A 350 7.22 -16.89 -5.29
C THR A 350 6.73 -16.52 -3.89
N VAL A 351 7.69 -16.31 -2.98
CA VAL A 351 7.40 -15.96 -1.58
C VAL A 351 6.52 -14.72 -1.50
N HIS A 352 5.48 -14.77 -0.67
CA HIS A 352 4.55 -13.68 -0.50
C HIS A 352 4.04 -13.59 0.93
N ASN A 353 3.69 -12.39 1.39
CA ASN A 353 3.04 -12.06 2.64
C ASN A 353 3.60 -12.78 3.88
N PRO A 354 4.79 -12.41 4.35
CA PRO A 354 5.37 -12.95 5.57
C PRO A 354 4.57 -12.48 6.79
N MET A 355 4.50 -13.34 7.83
CA MET A 355 3.75 -13.08 9.06
C MET A 355 4.49 -13.66 10.25
N PHE A 356 4.69 -12.89 11.33
CA PHE A 356 5.19 -13.43 12.60
C PHE A 356 4.09 -14.15 13.37
N ASP A 357 4.46 -15.23 14.04
CA ASP A 357 3.65 -15.80 15.12
C ASP A 357 4.11 -15.29 16.51
N GLU A 358 3.37 -15.71 17.54
CA GLU A 358 3.63 -15.34 18.95
C GLU A 358 5.00 -15.83 19.48
N HIS A 359 5.66 -16.75 18.78
CA HIS A 359 6.97 -17.30 19.12
C HIS A 359 8.12 -16.67 18.33
N GLY A 360 7.84 -15.68 17.46
CA GLY A 360 8.85 -15.01 16.64
C GLY A 360 9.29 -15.83 15.42
N ARG A 361 8.52 -16.82 14.98
CA ARG A 361 8.74 -17.54 13.73
C ARG A 361 8.06 -16.80 12.58
N VAL A 362 8.63 -16.90 11.39
CA VAL A 362 8.14 -16.21 10.18
C VAL A 362 7.43 -17.20 9.26
N TRP A 363 6.12 -17.07 9.15
CA TRP A 363 5.27 -17.84 8.25
C TRP A 363 5.05 -17.06 6.97
N PHE A 364 5.06 -17.72 5.82
CA PHE A 364 4.88 -17.07 4.52
C PHE A 364 4.29 -18.01 3.50
N THR A 365 3.63 -17.46 2.49
CA THR A 365 3.17 -18.27 1.37
C THR A 365 4.34 -18.58 0.45
N SER A 366 4.41 -19.80 -0.05
CA SER A 366 5.50 -20.28 -0.88
C SER A 366 5.02 -21.37 -1.84
N ARG A 367 5.42 -21.31 -3.08
CA ARG A 367 5.23 -22.45 -3.98
C ARG A 367 6.26 -23.51 -3.65
N ILE A 368 5.84 -24.65 -3.15
CA ILE A 368 6.72 -25.75 -2.76
C ILE A 368 6.71 -26.91 -3.77
N ARG A 369 5.71 -26.94 -4.65
CA ARG A 369 5.45 -27.99 -5.65
C ARG A 369 4.69 -27.47 -6.86
N ALA A 370 4.49 -28.31 -7.86
CA ALA A 370 3.52 -28.07 -8.94
C ALA A 370 2.09 -27.93 -8.36
N ALA A 371 1.20 -27.36 -9.16
CA ALA A 371 -0.12 -26.95 -8.68
C ALA A 371 -1.07 -28.09 -8.35
N ASP A 372 -0.84 -29.31 -8.83
CA ASP A 372 -1.73 -30.46 -8.58
C ASP A 372 -1.67 -30.89 -7.10
N ASP A 373 -2.84 -30.97 -6.47
CA ASP A 373 -2.94 -31.26 -5.06
C ASP A 373 -2.74 -32.75 -4.74
N PRO A 374 -2.28 -33.09 -3.52
CA PRO A 374 -2.23 -34.47 -3.03
C PRO A 374 -3.62 -35.12 -2.95
N GLU A 375 -3.64 -36.46 -2.88
CA GLU A 375 -4.91 -37.22 -2.84
C GLU A 375 -5.78 -36.89 -1.62
N PHE A 376 -5.16 -36.54 -0.49
CA PHE A 376 -5.93 -36.16 0.71
C PHE A 376 -6.73 -34.84 0.57
N CYS A 377 -6.52 -34.08 -0.49
CA CYS A 377 -7.25 -32.85 -0.79
C CYS A 377 -8.48 -33.09 -1.67
N LYS A 378 -8.51 -34.21 -2.39
CA LYS A 378 -9.42 -34.48 -3.48
C LYS A 378 -10.69 -35.21 -3.05
N ALA A 379 -11.63 -35.31 -3.98
CA ALA A 379 -12.86 -36.09 -3.75
C ALA A 379 -12.53 -37.54 -3.41
N GLY A 380 -13.20 -38.07 -2.36
CA GLY A 380 -12.97 -39.41 -1.80
C GLY A 380 -11.98 -39.42 -0.61
N SER A 381 -11.37 -38.32 -0.27
CA SER A 381 -10.61 -38.14 0.96
C SER A 381 -11.56 -38.13 2.18
N SER A 382 -11.08 -38.64 3.33
CA SER A 382 -11.81 -38.62 4.61
C SER A 382 -11.58 -37.31 5.38
N LEU A 383 -10.90 -36.32 4.85
CA LEU A 383 -10.78 -35.02 5.49
C LEU A 383 -12.12 -34.28 5.41
N PRO A 384 -12.66 -33.73 6.50
CA PRO A 384 -13.97 -33.04 6.50
C PRO A 384 -14.08 -31.93 5.48
N SER A 385 -13.00 -31.15 5.26
CA SER A 385 -12.97 -30.10 4.23
C SER A 385 -13.04 -30.67 2.81
N ALA A 386 -12.37 -31.80 2.53
CA ALA A 386 -12.40 -32.45 1.23
C ALA A 386 -13.72 -33.15 0.93
N GLU A 387 -14.37 -33.71 1.95
CA GLU A 387 -15.71 -34.28 1.81
C GLU A 387 -16.75 -33.25 1.37
N LEU A 388 -16.66 -32.03 1.92
CA LEU A 388 -17.62 -30.95 1.66
C LEU A 388 -17.22 -30.09 0.43
N THR A 389 -15.94 -29.89 0.23
CA THR A 389 -15.42 -28.97 -0.80
C THR A 389 -14.07 -29.49 -1.31
N PRO A 390 -14.04 -30.55 -2.14
CA PRO A 390 -12.79 -31.08 -2.65
C PRO A 390 -12.07 -30.05 -3.52
N VAL A 391 -10.75 -30.01 -3.44
CA VAL A 391 -9.87 -29.16 -4.24
C VAL A 391 -8.84 -30.04 -4.97
N ASN A 392 -8.45 -29.60 -6.17
CA ASN A 392 -7.56 -30.40 -7.01
C ASN A 392 -6.24 -29.66 -7.33
N ARG A 393 -6.20 -28.33 -7.11
CA ARG A 393 -5.07 -27.50 -7.49
C ARG A 393 -4.89 -26.33 -6.53
N SER A 394 -3.64 -26.08 -6.13
CA SER A 394 -3.24 -24.92 -5.36
C SER A 394 -1.92 -24.34 -5.89
N GLY A 395 -1.90 -23.04 -6.16
CA GLY A 395 -0.77 -22.38 -6.82
C GLY A 395 0.42 -22.12 -5.90
N ARG A 396 0.14 -21.84 -4.63
CA ARG A 396 1.13 -21.64 -3.54
C ARG A 396 0.63 -22.36 -2.30
N GLN A 397 1.57 -22.81 -1.48
CA GLN A 397 1.35 -23.47 -0.20
C GLN A 397 1.92 -22.59 0.93
N LEU A 398 2.31 -23.17 2.05
CA LEU A 398 2.91 -22.47 3.18
C LEU A 398 4.36 -22.90 3.42
N ALA A 399 5.14 -22.00 3.98
CA ALA A 399 6.42 -22.30 4.60
C ALA A 399 6.60 -21.49 5.90
N MET A 400 7.46 -21.96 6.77
CA MET A 400 7.78 -21.31 8.04
C MET A 400 9.29 -21.32 8.26
N TYR A 401 9.86 -20.14 8.52
CA TYR A 401 11.24 -19.98 8.96
C TYR A 401 11.29 -19.79 10.47
N ASP A 402 12.12 -20.58 11.13
CA ASP A 402 12.41 -20.45 12.56
C ASP A 402 13.78 -19.76 12.75
N PRO A 403 13.82 -18.51 13.20
CA PRO A 403 15.08 -17.80 13.43
C PRO A 403 16.00 -18.44 14.49
N ALA A 404 15.43 -19.15 15.48
CA ALA A 404 16.20 -19.79 16.53
C ALA A 404 17.00 -21.00 16.02
N THR A 405 16.38 -21.80 15.16
CA THR A 405 17.01 -22.99 14.56
C THR A 405 17.61 -22.75 13.18
N LYS A 406 17.28 -21.62 12.55
CA LYS A 406 17.63 -21.25 11.16
C LYS A 406 17.14 -22.25 10.12
N LYS A 407 16.02 -22.92 10.39
CA LYS A 407 15.44 -23.92 9.49
C LYS A 407 14.16 -23.39 8.82
N ILE A 408 13.93 -23.84 7.59
CA ILE A 408 12.67 -23.65 6.89
C ILE A 408 11.93 -24.99 6.85
N SER A 409 10.66 -24.97 7.25
CA SER A 409 9.71 -26.06 7.10
C SER A 409 8.77 -25.75 5.95
N LEU A 410 8.51 -26.72 5.09
CA LEU A 410 7.54 -26.65 3.99
C LEU A 410 6.28 -27.37 4.40
N ILE A 411 5.13 -26.72 4.21
CA ILE A 411 3.81 -27.23 4.65
C ILE A 411 2.91 -27.37 3.41
N ASP A 412 2.47 -28.59 3.11
CA ASP A 412 1.69 -28.90 1.92
C ASP A 412 0.20 -28.60 2.15
N THR A 413 -0.29 -27.45 1.69
CA THR A 413 -1.70 -27.07 1.80
C THR A 413 -2.50 -27.50 0.57
N CYS A 414 -3.75 -27.90 0.82
CA CYS A 414 -4.74 -28.25 -0.21
C CYS A 414 -5.30 -27.02 -0.94
N PHE A 415 -5.29 -25.88 -0.28
CA PHE A 415 -5.80 -24.61 -0.81
C PHE A 415 -4.64 -23.70 -1.23
N GLY A 416 -4.87 -22.89 -2.23
CA GLY A 416 -3.94 -21.85 -2.60
C GLY A 416 -3.79 -20.82 -1.48
N THR A 417 -2.60 -20.25 -1.31
CA THR A 417 -2.31 -19.25 -0.29
C THR A 417 -1.87 -17.93 -0.93
N HIS A 418 -2.26 -16.79 -0.31
CA HIS A 418 -1.90 -15.46 -0.78
C HIS A 418 -1.62 -14.53 0.40
N HIS A 419 -2.62 -13.94 1.06
CA HIS A 419 -2.41 -13.21 2.31
C HIS A 419 -2.65 -14.11 3.52
N LEU A 420 -1.96 -13.80 4.61
CA LEU A 420 -1.98 -14.54 5.86
C LEU A 420 -2.39 -13.63 7.01
N ILE A 421 -3.07 -14.19 8.02
CA ILE A 421 -3.35 -13.51 9.29
C ILE A 421 -3.53 -14.52 10.41
N PHE A 422 -2.92 -14.29 11.56
CA PHE A 422 -3.14 -15.11 12.75
C PHE A 422 -4.40 -14.69 13.51
N ALA A 423 -5.19 -15.65 13.93
CA ALA A 423 -6.24 -15.43 14.91
C ALA A 423 -5.67 -15.48 16.34
N SER A 424 -6.35 -14.79 17.26
CA SER A 424 -6.05 -14.86 18.70
C SER A 424 -6.89 -15.94 19.37
N ASP A 425 -6.78 -17.18 18.89
CA ASP A 425 -7.53 -18.33 19.39
C ASP A 425 -6.64 -19.40 20.05
N ALA A 426 -7.26 -20.42 20.62
CA ALA A 426 -6.56 -21.49 21.33
C ALA A 426 -5.63 -22.33 20.43
N ASN A 427 -5.87 -22.36 19.13
CA ASN A 427 -5.14 -23.15 18.14
C ASN A 427 -4.00 -22.35 17.48
N ASN A 428 -3.88 -21.06 17.76
CA ASN A 428 -3.00 -20.14 17.02
C ASN A 428 -3.24 -20.27 15.51
N THR A 429 -4.52 -20.17 15.09
CA THR A 429 -4.94 -20.47 13.73
C THR A 429 -4.39 -19.44 12.75
N LEU A 430 -3.67 -19.91 11.74
CA LEU A 430 -3.23 -19.10 10.60
C LEU A 430 -4.26 -19.21 9.48
N TRP A 431 -5.01 -18.14 9.28
CA TRP A 431 -5.96 -18.01 8.17
C TRP A 431 -5.27 -17.51 6.90
N THR A 432 -5.75 -17.95 5.75
CA THR A 432 -5.18 -17.56 4.46
C THR A 432 -6.25 -17.27 3.42
N SER A 433 -6.03 -16.25 2.63
CA SER A 433 -6.77 -16.02 1.40
C SER A 433 -6.26 -16.96 0.29
N SER A 434 -7.15 -17.36 -0.62
CA SER A 434 -6.83 -18.40 -1.62
C SER A 434 -6.09 -17.87 -2.87
N GLY A 435 -5.82 -16.59 -2.96
CA GLY A 435 -5.02 -16.02 -4.05
C GLY A 435 -5.48 -16.38 -5.47
N GLY A 436 -6.78 -16.40 -5.72
CA GLY A 436 -7.34 -16.63 -7.06
C GLY A 436 -7.57 -18.09 -7.46
N GLY A 437 -7.47 -19.05 -6.53
CA GLY A 437 -7.71 -20.46 -6.82
C GLY A 437 -8.82 -21.07 -5.95
N GLY A 438 -9.80 -21.75 -6.56
CA GLY A 438 -10.74 -22.66 -5.90
C GLY A 438 -11.89 -22.06 -5.08
N GLY A 439 -11.95 -20.74 -4.85
CA GLY A 439 -13.07 -20.10 -4.13
C GLY A 439 -13.28 -20.61 -2.71
N VAL A 440 -12.20 -20.90 -1.98
CA VAL A 440 -12.22 -21.36 -0.59
C VAL A 440 -11.35 -20.47 0.30
N VAL A 441 -11.66 -20.48 1.59
CA VAL A 441 -10.82 -19.88 2.65
C VAL A 441 -10.17 -21.01 3.41
N GLY A 442 -8.85 -20.97 3.52
CA GLY A 442 -8.06 -22.00 4.18
C GLY A 442 -7.52 -21.57 5.53
N TRP A 443 -7.15 -22.53 6.36
CA TRP A 443 -6.47 -22.31 7.63
C TRP A 443 -5.54 -23.45 7.99
N LEU A 444 -4.56 -23.11 8.85
CA LEU A 444 -3.69 -24.07 9.50
C LEU A 444 -3.82 -23.92 11.02
N ASN A 445 -4.07 -25.01 11.75
CA ASN A 445 -3.91 -25.08 13.19
C ASN A 445 -2.42 -25.26 13.49
N THR A 446 -1.72 -24.17 13.77
CA THR A 446 -0.26 -24.20 13.92
C THR A 446 0.18 -24.96 15.17
N LYS A 447 -0.62 -25.00 16.25
CA LYS A 447 -0.31 -25.81 17.44
C LYS A 447 -0.41 -27.30 17.17
N MET A 448 -1.42 -27.75 16.39
CA MET A 448 -1.51 -29.14 15.97
C MET A 448 -0.36 -29.51 15.06
N TRP A 449 0.01 -28.63 14.14
CA TRP A 449 1.14 -28.85 13.25
C TRP A 449 2.47 -28.96 14.02
N ASP A 450 2.70 -28.10 15.00
CA ASP A 450 3.88 -28.16 15.88
C ASP A 450 3.98 -29.50 16.65
N GLN A 451 2.86 -30.08 17.02
CA GLN A 451 2.81 -31.34 17.77
C GLN A 451 2.98 -32.57 16.88
N THR A 452 2.45 -32.52 15.66
CA THR A 452 2.30 -33.71 14.82
C THR A 452 3.15 -33.72 13.57
N HIS A 453 3.46 -32.54 13.04
CA HIS A 453 4.03 -32.32 11.70
C HIS A 453 3.21 -33.04 10.60
N ASP A 454 1.90 -33.19 10.81
CA ASP A 454 0.97 -33.81 9.88
C ASP A 454 0.21 -32.70 9.14
N ASP A 455 0.63 -32.41 7.92
CA ASP A 455 0.05 -31.35 7.10
C ASP A 455 -1.45 -31.59 6.86
N ALA A 456 -1.86 -32.83 6.61
CA ALA A 456 -3.26 -33.17 6.32
C ALA A 456 -4.18 -32.91 7.52
N LYS A 457 -3.78 -33.32 8.74
CA LYS A 457 -4.61 -33.17 9.95
C LYS A 457 -4.63 -31.74 10.49
N SER A 458 -3.58 -30.97 10.24
CA SER A 458 -3.43 -29.64 10.82
C SER A 458 -4.14 -28.56 10.02
N GLN A 459 -4.68 -28.84 8.84
CA GLN A 459 -5.30 -27.88 7.95
C GLN A 459 -6.79 -28.12 7.73
N GLY A 460 -7.46 -27.08 7.26
CA GLY A 460 -8.83 -27.16 6.77
C GLY A 460 -9.13 -26.00 5.83
N TRP A 461 -10.24 -26.10 5.13
CA TRP A 461 -10.75 -25.06 4.26
C TRP A 461 -12.25 -25.15 4.13
N THR A 462 -12.88 -24.05 3.71
CA THR A 462 -14.32 -24.00 3.50
C THR A 462 -14.67 -23.08 2.32
N ALA A 463 -15.76 -23.42 1.61
CA ALA A 463 -16.40 -22.50 0.69
C ALA A 463 -17.07 -21.34 1.44
N LEU A 464 -17.20 -20.18 0.80
CA LEU A 464 -17.97 -19.05 1.30
C LEU A 464 -19.47 -19.34 1.06
N VAL A 465 -20.19 -19.79 2.06
CA VAL A 465 -21.60 -20.16 1.96
C VAL A 465 -22.46 -19.13 2.69
N LEU A 466 -23.38 -18.53 1.95
CA LEU A 466 -24.36 -17.57 2.46
C LEU A 466 -25.59 -18.33 2.95
N ASP A 467 -26.05 -18.05 4.16
CA ASP A 467 -27.32 -18.50 4.69
C ASP A 467 -28.48 -17.79 3.96
N THR A 468 -28.81 -18.27 2.75
CA THR A 468 -29.83 -17.65 1.92
C THR A 468 -31.23 -18.11 2.23
N ASN A 469 -31.40 -19.24 2.91
CA ASN A 469 -32.68 -19.68 3.43
C ASN A 469 -33.07 -19.02 4.78
N GLY A 470 -32.08 -18.47 5.51
CA GLY A 470 -32.30 -17.69 6.73
C GLY A 470 -32.53 -18.48 8.00
N ASN A 471 -32.13 -19.74 8.05
CA ASN A 471 -32.34 -20.61 9.21
C ASN A 471 -31.19 -20.59 10.23
N GLY A 472 -30.08 -19.87 9.94
CA GLY A 472 -28.92 -19.73 10.83
C GLY A 472 -28.03 -20.97 10.87
N LYS A 473 -28.15 -21.89 9.94
CA LYS A 473 -27.35 -23.12 9.83
C LYS A 473 -26.75 -23.20 8.43
N ARG A 474 -25.60 -23.85 8.32
CA ARG A 474 -25.03 -24.20 7.03
C ARG A 474 -25.70 -25.44 6.48
N ASP A 475 -26.46 -25.28 5.43
CA ASP A 475 -27.14 -26.35 4.72
C ASP A 475 -26.41 -26.75 3.44
N ALA A 476 -26.95 -27.76 2.74
CA ALA A 476 -26.55 -28.03 1.36
C ALA A 476 -26.77 -26.78 0.49
N TYR A 477 -25.81 -26.44 -0.31
CA TYR A 477 -25.82 -25.20 -1.09
C TYR A 477 -25.90 -25.45 -2.60
N VAL A 478 -26.40 -24.44 -3.29
CA VAL A 478 -26.30 -24.32 -4.76
C VAL A 478 -25.13 -23.41 -5.10
N GLU A 479 -24.51 -23.66 -6.26
CA GLU A 479 -23.51 -22.75 -6.79
C GLU A 479 -24.16 -21.42 -7.15
N GLY A 480 -23.59 -20.31 -6.68
CA GLY A 480 -24.01 -18.98 -7.07
C GLY A 480 -23.82 -18.78 -8.59
N ALA A 481 -24.50 -17.76 -9.14
CA ALA A 481 -24.41 -17.49 -10.58
C ALA A 481 -22.94 -17.33 -11.01
N GLN A 482 -22.55 -18.07 -12.04
CA GLN A 482 -21.23 -17.98 -12.66
C GLN A 482 -21.10 -16.65 -13.40
N GLY A 483 -20.20 -15.79 -12.98
CA GLY A 483 -20.03 -14.48 -13.60
C GLY A 483 -18.65 -13.86 -13.37
N VAL A 484 -17.70 -14.67 -12.91
CA VAL A 484 -16.36 -14.19 -12.55
C VAL A 484 -15.41 -14.41 -13.70
N ALA A 485 -15.11 -13.35 -14.44
CA ALA A 485 -13.94 -13.34 -15.29
C ALA A 485 -12.68 -13.34 -14.39
N THR A 486 -11.71 -14.21 -14.67
CA THR A 486 -10.41 -14.18 -14.00
C THR A 486 -9.44 -13.33 -14.82
N THR A 487 -8.59 -12.52 -14.14
CA THR A 487 -7.45 -11.87 -14.80
C THR A 487 -6.43 -12.92 -15.26
N PRO A 488 -5.54 -12.61 -16.22
CA PRO A 488 -4.42 -13.48 -16.56
C PRO A 488 -3.51 -13.84 -15.39
N GLY A 489 -3.55 -13.07 -14.29
CA GLY A 489 -2.86 -13.36 -13.02
C GLY A 489 -3.65 -14.29 -12.09
N GLY A 490 -4.84 -14.75 -12.47
CA GLY A 490 -5.69 -15.61 -11.65
C GLY A 490 -6.53 -14.86 -10.59
N GLU A 491 -6.50 -13.53 -10.59
CA GLU A 491 -7.36 -12.73 -9.72
C GLU A 491 -8.80 -12.72 -10.26
N SER A 492 -9.77 -12.95 -9.38
CA SER A 492 -11.18 -12.98 -9.75
C SER A 492 -11.70 -11.56 -10.00
N LEU A 493 -12.16 -11.28 -11.20
CA LEU A 493 -12.99 -10.09 -11.47
C LEU A 493 -14.38 -10.35 -10.89
N GLY A 494 -14.52 -10.20 -9.58
CA GLY A 494 -15.76 -10.44 -8.87
C GLY A 494 -16.89 -9.59 -9.44
N ASN A 495 -17.88 -10.25 -10.01
CA ASN A 495 -19.13 -9.60 -10.37
C ASN A 495 -20.15 -9.93 -9.28
N ALA A 496 -20.43 -8.99 -8.40
CA ALA A 496 -21.38 -9.14 -7.30
C ALA A 496 -22.82 -9.45 -7.77
N SER A 497 -23.10 -9.32 -9.06
CA SER A 497 -24.33 -9.83 -9.69
C SER A 497 -24.51 -11.35 -9.54
N ALA A 498 -23.50 -12.07 -9.05
CA ALA A 498 -23.60 -13.49 -8.73
C ALA A 498 -24.61 -13.85 -7.61
N MET A 499 -25.07 -12.84 -6.84
CA MET A 499 -26.08 -13.02 -5.80
C MET A 499 -27.51 -13.21 -6.34
N ASN A 500 -27.75 -12.98 -7.62
CA ASN A 500 -29.09 -13.04 -8.23
C ASN A 500 -29.45 -14.40 -8.84
N ALA A 501 -28.75 -15.49 -8.49
CA ALA A 501 -29.26 -16.82 -8.79
C ALA A 501 -30.62 -17.00 -8.07
N ALA A 502 -31.63 -17.52 -8.77
CA ALA A 502 -32.91 -17.86 -8.17
C ALA A 502 -32.67 -18.72 -6.93
N ALA A 503 -32.83 -18.12 -5.75
CA ALA A 503 -32.55 -18.80 -4.49
C ALA A 503 -33.47 -20.01 -4.38
N ASP A 504 -32.92 -21.20 -4.25
CA ASP A 504 -33.65 -22.35 -3.77
C ASP A 504 -33.95 -22.11 -2.27
N ALA A 505 -35.19 -21.82 -1.94
CA ALA A 505 -35.58 -21.50 -0.56
C ALA A 505 -35.28 -22.61 0.46
N THR A 506 -34.89 -23.81 0.01
CA THR A 506 -34.50 -24.94 0.84
C THR A 506 -33.00 -25.14 0.99
N LYS A 507 -32.20 -24.33 0.31
CA LYS A 507 -30.74 -24.46 0.28
C LYS A 507 -30.06 -23.13 0.51
N ASP A 508 -28.81 -23.22 0.88
CA ASP A 508 -27.88 -22.07 0.91
C ASP A 508 -27.32 -21.75 -0.47
N THR A 509 -26.54 -20.67 -0.57
CA THR A 509 -25.89 -20.29 -1.81
C THR A 509 -24.39 -20.10 -1.58
N ARG A 510 -23.56 -20.77 -2.39
CA ARG A 510 -22.13 -20.53 -2.41
C ARG A 510 -21.83 -19.22 -3.11
N LEU A 511 -21.09 -18.33 -2.45
CA LEU A 511 -20.51 -17.15 -3.07
C LEU A 511 -19.27 -17.59 -3.87
N ASN A 512 -19.33 -17.47 -5.19
CA ASN A 512 -18.18 -17.77 -6.06
C ASN A 512 -17.19 -16.60 -6.05
N ALA A 513 -16.46 -16.48 -4.94
CA ALA A 513 -15.47 -15.44 -4.69
C ALA A 513 -14.32 -16.00 -3.84
N ALA A 514 -13.17 -15.33 -3.93
CA ALA A 514 -12.01 -15.58 -3.09
C ALA A 514 -11.67 -14.31 -2.30
N PHE A 515 -11.13 -14.46 -1.12
CA PHE A 515 -10.58 -13.35 -0.37
C PHE A 515 -9.31 -12.84 -1.02
N TYR A 516 -9.19 -11.51 -1.10
CA TYR A 516 -7.94 -10.82 -1.36
C TYR A 516 -7.29 -10.37 -0.06
N GLY A 517 -7.66 -9.22 0.49
CA GLY A 517 -7.28 -8.81 1.84
C GLY A 517 -7.98 -9.66 2.90
N LEU A 518 -7.36 -9.79 4.06
CA LEU A 518 -7.79 -10.73 5.10
C LEU A 518 -7.52 -10.13 6.48
N ALA A 519 -8.50 -10.21 7.39
CA ALA A 519 -8.38 -9.77 8.78
C ALA A 519 -9.20 -10.63 9.71
N VAL A 520 -8.78 -10.74 10.98
CA VAL A 520 -9.55 -11.40 12.03
C VAL A 520 -10.08 -10.36 13.00
N ALA A 521 -11.40 -10.35 13.16
CA ALA A 521 -12.08 -9.44 14.08
C ALA A 521 -11.97 -9.92 15.54
N PRO A 522 -12.18 -9.01 16.53
CA PRO A 522 -12.15 -9.37 17.94
C PRO A 522 -13.15 -10.47 18.36
N ASP A 523 -14.24 -10.65 17.60
CA ASP A 523 -15.23 -11.71 17.81
C ASP A 523 -14.86 -13.05 17.17
N GLY A 524 -13.67 -13.16 16.57
CA GLY A 524 -13.17 -14.35 15.91
C GLY A 524 -13.66 -14.55 14.47
N ALA A 525 -14.50 -13.66 13.95
CA ALA A 525 -14.92 -13.71 12.56
C ALA A 525 -13.75 -13.32 11.63
N VAL A 526 -13.66 -14.00 10.48
CA VAL A 526 -12.67 -13.74 9.45
C VAL A 526 -13.31 -12.84 8.40
N TRP A 527 -12.73 -11.68 8.19
CA TRP A 527 -13.15 -10.74 7.15
C TRP A 527 -12.22 -10.83 5.95
N GLY A 528 -12.79 -10.68 4.76
CA GLY A 528 -12.02 -10.63 3.54
C GLY A 528 -12.63 -9.68 2.51
N SER A 529 -11.79 -8.99 1.76
CA SER A 529 -12.23 -8.22 0.60
C SER A 529 -12.38 -9.12 -0.61
N VAL A 530 -13.40 -8.86 -1.43
CA VAL A 530 -13.64 -9.51 -2.71
C VAL A 530 -13.39 -8.49 -3.80
N LEU A 531 -12.35 -8.74 -4.59
CA LEU A 531 -11.98 -7.91 -5.73
C LEU A 531 -13.12 -7.83 -6.74
N GLY A 532 -13.11 -6.79 -7.58
CA GLY A 532 -14.03 -6.64 -8.67
C GLY A 532 -14.75 -5.31 -8.68
N PHE A 533 -15.77 -5.22 -9.56
CA PHE A 533 -16.58 -4.03 -9.73
C PHE A 533 -18.07 -4.36 -9.56
N PRO A 534 -18.80 -3.71 -8.62
CA PRO A 534 -18.25 -2.81 -7.61
C PRO A 534 -17.40 -3.50 -6.55
N GLY A 535 -17.49 -4.83 -6.37
CA GLY A 535 -16.82 -5.58 -5.34
C GLY A 535 -17.48 -5.44 -3.97
N GLY A 536 -16.92 -6.07 -2.95
CA GLY A 536 -17.50 -6.06 -1.60
C GLY A 536 -16.55 -6.59 -0.55
N ILE A 537 -17.08 -6.74 0.66
CA ILE A 537 -16.40 -7.43 1.76
C ILE A 537 -17.25 -8.58 2.26
N VAL A 538 -16.61 -9.61 2.76
CA VAL A 538 -17.25 -10.79 3.30
C VAL A 538 -16.83 -10.98 4.75
N ARG A 539 -17.79 -11.27 5.61
CA ARG A 539 -17.57 -11.75 6.97
C ARG A 539 -17.85 -13.23 7.01
N LEU A 540 -16.85 -14.02 7.33
CA LEU A 540 -16.98 -15.46 7.58
C LEU A 540 -17.01 -15.70 9.09
N ASN A 541 -18.14 -16.24 9.60
CA ASN A 541 -18.22 -16.78 10.94
C ASN A 541 -17.83 -18.26 10.88
N PRO A 542 -16.70 -18.68 11.44
CA PRO A 542 -16.24 -20.06 11.35
C PRO A 542 -17.16 -21.07 12.07
N GLY A 543 -17.84 -20.63 13.13
CA GLY A 543 -18.58 -21.54 13.99
C GLY A 543 -17.65 -22.45 14.82
N SER A 544 -18.20 -23.57 15.33
CA SER A 544 -17.45 -24.50 16.18
C SER A 544 -16.64 -25.55 15.41
N ASN A 545 -17.00 -25.82 14.15
CA ASN A 545 -16.33 -26.74 13.24
C ASN A 545 -16.35 -26.16 11.83
N PRO A 546 -15.35 -25.35 11.45
CA PRO A 546 -15.41 -24.50 10.25
C PRO A 546 -15.78 -25.17 8.93
N PRO A 547 -15.40 -26.41 8.60
CA PRO A 547 -15.84 -27.05 7.37
C PRO A 547 -17.37 -27.21 7.29
N GLU A 548 -18.01 -27.49 8.42
CA GLU A 548 -19.42 -27.81 8.49
C GLU A 548 -20.31 -26.67 8.99
N THR A 549 -19.74 -25.71 9.74
CA THR A 549 -20.52 -24.68 10.44
C THR A 549 -20.30 -23.27 9.91
N ALA A 550 -19.27 -23.05 9.10
CA ALA A 550 -18.92 -21.72 8.64
C ALA A 550 -19.98 -21.11 7.73
N LEU A 551 -20.45 -19.92 8.08
CA LEU A 551 -21.40 -19.11 7.30
C LEU A 551 -20.82 -17.75 6.95
N ALA A 552 -21.06 -17.31 5.74
CA ALA A 552 -20.61 -16.04 5.22
C ALA A 552 -21.74 -15.00 5.14
N GLU A 553 -21.38 -13.75 5.31
CA GLU A 553 -22.21 -12.57 5.01
C GLU A 553 -21.47 -11.73 3.96
N TYR A 554 -22.15 -11.27 2.91
CA TYR A 554 -21.58 -10.43 1.87
C TYR A 554 -22.14 -9.01 1.93
N TYR A 555 -21.28 -8.02 1.77
CA TYR A 555 -21.65 -6.59 1.77
C TYR A 555 -20.98 -5.90 0.56
N GLU A 556 -21.83 -5.53 -0.42
CA GLU A 556 -21.38 -4.79 -1.61
C GLU A 556 -20.97 -3.37 -1.23
N VAL A 557 -19.88 -2.89 -1.81
CA VAL A 557 -19.49 -1.47 -1.70
C VAL A 557 -20.59 -0.60 -2.33
N PRO A 558 -20.97 0.56 -1.75
CA PRO A 558 -22.16 1.31 -2.15
C PRO A 558 -22.00 2.07 -3.48
N TRP A 559 -21.73 1.35 -4.57
CA TRP A 559 -21.72 1.89 -5.92
C TRP A 559 -23.14 1.97 -6.52
N ASN A 560 -23.88 0.88 -6.39
CA ASN A 560 -25.22 0.74 -6.97
C ASN A 560 -26.36 1.24 -6.05
N ASP A 561 -26.04 1.84 -4.92
CA ASP A 561 -27.03 2.42 -4.01
C ASP A 561 -27.26 3.90 -4.36
N PRO A 562 -28.43 4.26 -4.94
CA PRO A 562 -28.73 5.64 -5.31
C PRO A 562 -28.90 6.57 -4.11
N THR A 563 -29.02 6.03 -2.90
CA THR A 563 -29.17 6.80 -1.65
C THR A 563 -27.84 7.03 -0.94
N ALA A 564 -26.76 6.39 -1.39
CA ALA A 564 -25.45 6.56 -0.79
C ALA A 564 -24.94 8.00 -1.00
N PRO A 565 -24.45 8.67 0.06
CA PRO A 565 -23.91 10.02 -0.07
C PRO A 565 -22.59 10.07 -0.86
N VAL A 566 -21.86 8.97 -0.89
CA VAL A 566 -20.62 8.79 -1.64
C VAL A 566 -20.61 7.39 -2.26
N HIS A 567 -20.30 7.33 -3.54
CA HIS A 567 -20.20 6.08 -4.28
C HIS A 567 -18.74 5.62 -4.33
N GLY A 568 -18.50 4.34 -4.02
CA GLY A 568 -17.18 3.73 -4.08
C GLY A 568 -17.21 2.35 -4.70
N TYR A 569 -16.04 1.85 -5.14
CA TYR A 569 -15.88 0.57 -5.80
C TYR A 569 -14.45 0.06 -5.68
N SER A 570 -14.23 -1.18 -6.08
CA SER A 570 -12.92 -1.85 -6.13
C SER A 570 -12.25 -1.96 -4.76
N PRO A 571 -12.83 -2.72 -3.82
CA PRO A 571 -12.17 -3.04 -2.56
C PRO A 571 -10.89 -3.85 -2.82
N ARG A 572 -9.83 -3.56 -2.03
CA ARG A 572 -8.56 -4.27 -2.15
C ARG A 572 -8.04 -4.71 -0.77
N GLY A 573 -6.95 -4.17 -0.24
CA GLY A 573 -6.51 -4.50 1.12
C GLY A 573 -7.52 -4.08 2.16
N MET A 574 -7.62 -4.84 3.26
CA MET A 574 -8.52 -4.55 4.36
C MET A 574 -7.94 -4.96 5.70
N ASP A 575 -8.41 -4.31 6.77
CA ASP A 575 -8.18 -4.70 8.15
C ASP A 575 -9.45 -4.45 9.00
N VAL A 576 -9.45 -4.91 10.25
CA VAL A 576 -10.55 -4.70 11.21
C VAL A 576 -9.99 -4.08 12.48
N ASP A 577 -10.59 -3.01 12.96
CA ASP A 577 -10.14 -2.34 14.18
C ASP A 577 -10.53 -3.10 15.48
N GLY A 578 -10.00 -2.62 16.60
CA GLY A 578 -10.28 -3.20 17.91
C GLY A 578 -11.76 -3.11 18.36
N ASN A 579 -12.59 -2.36 17.64
CA ASN A 579 -14.03 -2.23 17.86
C ASN A 579 -14.86 -3.12 16.91
N GLY A 580 -14.21 -3.86 16.00
CA GLY A 580 -14.86 -4.71 15.02
C GLY A 580 -15.40 -3.96 13.79
N VAL A 581 -14.93 -2.74 13.53
CA VAL A 581 -15.20 -2.01 12.30
C VAL A 581 -14.21 -2.47 11.23
N ALA A 582 -14.73 -2.89 10.08
CA ALA A 582 -13.89 -3.25 8.93
C ALA A 582 -13.49 -1.98 8.17
N TRP A 583 -12.22 -1.88 7.80
CA TRP A 583 -11.65 -0.82 6.99
C TRP A 583 -11.14 -1.42 5.68
N VAL A 584 -11.34 -0.74 4.56
CA VAL A 584 -10.96 -1.26 3.25
C VAL A 584 -10.51 -0.16 2.29
N ALA A 585 -9.39 -0.41 1.62
CA ALA A 585 -8.88 0.42 0.53
C ALA A 585 -9.74 0.27 -0.72
N LEU A 586 -10.15 1.37 -1.33
CA LEU A 586 -10.98 1.36 -2.54
C LEU A 586 -10.25 1.96 -3.74
N GLY A 587 -10.25 1.23 -4.88
CA GLY A 587 -9.72 1.73 -6.15
C GLY A 587 -10.41 3.00 -6.66
N SER A 588 -11.60 3.30 -6.18
CA SER A 588 -12.32 4.55 -6.46
C SER A 588 -11.69 5.81 -5.83
N GLY A 589 -10.54 5.70 -5.14
CA GLY A 589 -9.87 6.84 -4.49
C GLY A 589 -10.46 7.20 -3.12
N HIS A 590 -10.88 6.19 -2.38
CA HIS A 590 -11.43 6.31 -1.03
C HIS A 590 -10.80 5.30 -0.07
N LEU A 591 -10.81 5.64 1.22
CA LEU A 591 -10.79 4.69 2.32
C LEU A 591 -12.24 4.51 2.79
N ALA A 592 -12.70 3.28 2.96
CA ALA A 592 -14.02 3.00 3.47
C ALA A 592 -13.97 2.30 4.82
N SER A 593 -14.95 2.58 5.68
CA SER A 593 -15.25 1.80 6.88
C SER A 593 -16.62 1.16 6.76
N PHE A 594 -16.76 -0.04 7.33
CA PHE A 594 -18.02 -0.74 7.44
C PHE A 594 -18.26 -1.21 8.88
N ASP A 595 -19.29 -0.65 9.50
CA ASP A 595 -19.74 -1.02 10.85
C ASP A 595 -21.02 -1.85 10.78
N ARG A 596 -20.87 -3.17 10.90
CA ARG A 596 -21.97 -4.15 10.86
C ARG A 596 -23.05 -3.88 11.92
N ARG A 597 -22.71 -3.24 13.03
CA ARG A 597 -23.67 -2.93 14.12
C ARG A 597 -24.71 -1.89 13.73
N LYS A 598 -24.45 -1.12 12.66
CA LYS A 598 -25.38 -0.12 12.11
C LYS A 598 -26.44 -0.72 11.19
N CYS A 599 -26.28 -1.97 10.77
CA CYS A 599 -27.21 -2.64 9.88
C CYS A 599 -28.62 -2.72 10.46
N LYS A 600 -29.61 -2.31 9.69
CA LYS A 600 -31.03 -2.33 10.09
C LYS A 600 -31.82 -3.47 9.45
N GLY A 601 -31.34 -3.95 8.32
CA GLY A 601 -31.93 -5.05 7.59
C GLY A 601 -31.50 -6.42 8.11
N PRO A 602 -32.13 -7.50 7.63
CA PRO A 602 -31.70 -8.85 7.93
C PRO A 602 -30.32 -9.10 7.35
N LEU A 603 -29.43 -9.70 8.13
CA LEU A 603 -28.05 -10.00 7.71
C LEU A 603 -27.96 -11.29 6.88
N ASN A 604 -28.96 -12.15 7.00
CA ASN A 604 -29.10 -13.43 6.32
C ASN A 604 -30.49 -13.61 5.71
N GLY A 605 -30.68 -14.66 4.93
CA GLY A 605 -31.95 -15.01 4.31
C GLY A 605 -32.17 -14.35 2.94
N PRO A 606 -33.35 -14.53 2.33
CA PRO A 606 -33.62 -14.15 0.95
C PRO A 606 -33.50 -12.65 0.65
N LYS A 607 -33.48 -11.81 1.68
CA LYS A 607 -33.35 -10.36 1.56
C LYS A 607 -31.91 -9.87 1.74
N ALA A 608 -30.98 -10.74 2.15
CA ALA A 608 -29.57 -10.42 2.31
C ALA A 608 -28.84 -10.57 0.95
N THR A 609 -29.02 -9.59 0.06
CA THR A 609 -28.56 -9.63 -1.34
C THR A 609 -27.20 -8.96 -1.57
N GLY A 610 -26.45 -8.63 -0.51
CA GLY A 610 -25.24 -7.83 -0.58
C GLY A 610 -25.47 -6.32 -0.35
N ARG A 611 -26.71 -5.84 -0.51
CA ARG A 611 -27.12 -4.42 -0.34
C ARG A 611 -28.02 -4.20 0.87
N GLN A 612 -28.07 -5.15 1.79
CA GLN A 612 -28.94 -5.12 2.95
C GLN A 612 -28.51 -4.15 4.05
N CYS A 613 -27.30 -3.57 3.97
CA CYS A 613 -26.76 -2.72 5.03
C CYS A 613 -26.02 -1.48 4.46
N PRO A 614 -26.71 -0.58 3.72
CA PRO A 614 -26.07 0.62 3.20
C PRO A 614 -25.59 1.57 4.30
N GLU A 615 -26.28 1.62 5.43
CA GLU A 615 -25.95 2.44 6.59
C GLU A 615 -24.68 2.02 7.34
N GLY A 616 -24.16 0.82 7.08
CA GLY A 616 -22.89 0.35 7.61
C GLY A 616 -21.69 1.07 7.03
N TRP A 617 -21.80 1.57 5.80
CA TRP A 617 -20.72 2.16 5.06
C TRP A 617 -20.48 3.63 5.38
N THR A 618 -19.19 4.01 5.45
CA THR A 618 -18.74 5.41 5.42
C THR A 618 -17.48 5.49 4.57
N LEU A 619 -17.50 6.35 3.54
CA LEU A 619 -16.39 6.52 2.60
C LEU A 619 -15.70 7.86 2.82
N TYR A 620 -14.38 7.86 2.89
CA TYR A 620 -13.52 9.03 3.05
C TYR A 620 -12.70 9.21 1.77
N GLN A 621 -12.96 10.31 1.03
CA GLN A 621 -12.16 10.63 -0.15
C GLN A 621 -10.72 10.93 0.25
N THR A 622 -9.75 10.26 -0.38
CA THR A 622 -8.33 10.48 -0.12
C THR A 622 -7.83 11.78 -0.76
N PRO A 623 -6.77 12.39 -0.20
CA PRO A 623 -6.20 13.64 -0.72
C PRO A 623 -5.64 13.48 -2.14
N GLY A 624 -5.63 14.56 -2.90
CA GLY A 624 -5.04 14.64 -4.23
C GLY A 624 -6.05 14.99 -5.32
N PRO A 625 -5.57 15.20 -6.56
CA PRO A 625 -6.42 15.59 -7.68
C PRO A 625 -7.32 14.45 -8.11
N LYS A 626 -8.46 14.80 -8.73
CA LYS A 626 -9.34 13.86 -9.44
C LYS A 626 -8.98 13.81 -10.92
N PHE A 627 -9.37 12.74 -11.61
CA PHE A 627 -9.38 12.75 -13.06
C PHE A 627 -10.29 13.84 -13.61
N LYS A 628 -9.85 14.51 -14.64
CA LYS A 628 -10.44 15.74 -15.21
C LYS A 628 -11.94 15.64 -15.52
N ASN A 629 -12.39 14.51 -16.01
CA ASN A 629 -13.76 14.27 -16.48
C ASN A 629 -14.51 13.20 -15.68
N VAL A 630 -14.06 12.88 -14.48
CA VAL A 630 -14.68 11.88 -13.60
C VAL A 630 -15.27 12.57 -12.38
N GLN A 631 -16.58 12.49 -12.22
CA GLN A 631 -17.32 13.12 -11.11
C GLN A 631 -17.58 12.13 -9.97
N ASP A 632 -17.95 10.89 -10.29
CA ASP A 632 -18.38 9.86 -9.33
C ASP A 632 -17.23 8.99 -8.85
N SER A 633 -16.05 9.58 -8.63
CA SER A 633 -14.89 8.91 -8.05
C SER A 633 -14.17 9.85 -7.09
N GLY A 634 -13.36 9.29 -6.22
CA GLY A 634 -12.46 10.02 -5.35
C GLY A 634 -11.21 10.51 -6.08
N SER A 635 -10.09 10.53 -5.39
CA SER A 635 -8.82 10.97 -5.97
C SER A 635 -8.31 10.02 -7.07
N ALA A 636 -7.42 10.53 -7.91
CA ALA A 636 -6.68 9.71 -8.87
C ALA A 636 -5.64 8.81 -8.20
N ASP A 637 -5.42 8.94 -6.88
CA ASP A 637 -4.48 8.09 -6.16
C ASP A 637 -4.89 6.62 -6.18
N SER A 638 -3.90 5.74 -6.10
CA SER A 638 -4.08 4.30 -6.03
C SER A 638 -3.84 3.81 -4.60
N HIS A 639 -4.75 2.98 -4.12
CA HIS A 639 -4.70 2.42 -2.77
C HIS A 639 -4.65 0.91 -2.86
N TYR A 640 -3.51 0.34 -2.47
CA TYR A 640 -3.30 -1.10 -2.58
C TYR A 640 -3.71 -1.82 -1.30
N TYR A 641 -3.28 -1.32 -0.15
CA TYR A 641 -3.50 -1.95 1.14
C TYR A 641 -3.92 -0.93 2.20
N ASP A 642 -4.58 -1.42 3.24
CA ASP A 642 -4.75 -0.70 4.50
C ASP A 642 -4.38 -1.60 5.69
N TRP A 643 -4.09 -0.98 6.79
CA TRP A 643 -3.79 -1.58 8.07
C TRP A 643 -4.29 -0.66 9.18
N VAL A 644 -4.74 -1.22 10.28
CA VAL A 644 -5.23 -0.45 11.41
C VAL A 644 -4.22 -0.49 12.56
N ASP A 645 -3.71 0.67 12.93
CA ASP A 645 -2.84 0.83 14.09
C ASP A 645 -3.66 0.67 15.40
N ARG A 646 -3.88 -0.57 15.82
CA ARG A 646 -4.64 -0.89 17.05
C ARG A 646 -3.90 -0.49 18.32
N PHE A 647 -2.58 -0.33 18.26
CA PHE A 647 -1.69 -0.21 19.41
C PHE A 647 -1.07 1.17 19.57
N ASP A 648 -1.39 2.12 18.70
CA ASP A 648 -0.83 3.48 18.72
C ASP A 648 0.69 3.49 18.48
N THR A 649 1.14 2.71 17.50
CA THR A 649 2.56 2.61 17.14
C THR A 649 3.09 3.89 16.50
N LEU A 650 2.23 4.68 15.84
CA LEU A 650 2.59 6.00 15.31
C LEU A 650 2.37 7.17 16.29
N GLY A 651 1.63 6.98 17.38
CA GLY A 651 1.25 8.08 18.26
C GLY A 651 0.10 8.94 17.73
N LEU A 652 -0.69 8.43 16.78
CA LEU A 652 -1.87 9.10 16.23
C LEU A 652 -3.18 8.68 16.89
N GLY A 653 -3.13 7.75 17.83
CA GLY A 653 -4.25 7.15 18.54
C GLY A 653 -4.47 5.70 18.14
N LYS A 654 -5.06 4.93 19.06
CA LYS A 654 -5.43 3.54 18.82
C LYS A 654 -6.54 3.42 17.77
N ASN A 655 -6.51 2.35 17.01
CA ASN A 655 -7.45 2.08 15.92
C ASN A 655 -7.41 3.11 14.78
N THR A 656 -6.25 3.69 14.54
CA THR A 656 -6.05 4.60 13.41
C THR A 656 -5.88 3.79 12.11
N PRO A 657 -6.79 3.90 11.14
CA PRO A 657 -6.62 3.25 9.85
C PRO A 657 -5.59 4.00 9.00
N ILE A 658 -4.71 3.26 8.37
CA ILE A 658 -3.64 3.76 7.50
C ILE A 658 -3.74 3.06 6.16
N ILE A 659 -3.82 3.84 5.08
CA ILE A 659 -3.94 3.36 3.72
C ILE A 659 -2.70 3.74 2.92
N THR A 660 -2.30 2.91 1.96
CA THR A 660 -1.22 3.25 1.04
C THR A 660 -1.68 4.28 0.02
N GLY A 661 -0.91 5.36 -0.15
CA GLY A 661 -1.06 6.35 -1.20
C GLY A 661 -0.03 6.08 -2.29
N ASN A 662 -0.28 5.07 -3.12
CA ASN A 662 0.73 4.51 -4.02
C ASN A 662 1.10 5.43 -5.18
N SER A 663 0.20 6.29 -5.62
CA SER A 663 0.51 7.30 -6.64
C SER A 663 0.81 8.67 -6.02
N SER A 664 0.61 8.83 -4.71
CA SER A 664 0.97 10.05 -3.95
C SER A 664 2.26 9.94 -3.17
N ASP A 665 3.05 8.89 -3.36
CA ASP A 665 4.33 8.66 -2.64
C ASP A 665 4.16 8.70 -1.11
N SER A 666 3.08 8.14 -0.56
CA SER A 666 2.77 8.34 0.86
C SER A 666 2.07 7.15 1.52
N LEU A 667 2.07 7.15 2.86
CA LEU A 667 1.03 6.52 3.65
C LEU A 667 0.05 7.60 4.11
N LEU A 668 -1.23 7.26 4.22
CA LEU A 668 -2.32 8.18 4.57
C LEU A 668 -3.04 7.66 5.82
N ALA A 669 -2.82 8.30 6.97
CA ALA A 669 -3.50 7.94 8.22
C ALA A 669 -4.77 8.78 8.40
N LEU A 670 -5.91 8.16 8.69
CA LEU A 670 -7.16 8.88 8.93
C LEU A 670 -7.33 9.16 10.43
N VAL A 671 -7.20 10.42 10.81
CA VAL A 671 -7.30 10.89 12.21
C VAL A 671 -8.43 11.89 12.32
N ASN A 672 -9.45 11.59 13.13
CA ASN A 672 -10.62 12.48 13.34
C ASN A 672 -11.25 12.94 12.00
N GLY A 673 -11.37 12.05 11.03
CA GLY A 673 -11.97 12.32 9.73
C GLY A 673 -11.10 13.13 8.76
N LYS A 674 -9.84 13.37 9.08
CA LYS A 674 -8.86 14.07 8.22
C LYS A 674 -7.64 13.18 7.99
N PHE A 675 -7.09 13.23 6.79
CA PHE A 675 -5.87 12.49 6.47
C PHE A 675 -4.62 13.25 6.91
N VAL A 676 -3.70 12.52 7.53
CA VAL A 676 -2.30 12.91 7.76
C VAL A 676 -1.49 12.26 6.66
N ILE A 677 -0.79 13.06 5.86
CA ILE A 677 -0.03 12.60 4.69
C ILE A 677 1.43 12.37 5.08
N MET A 678 1.83 11.11 5.14
CA MET A 678 3.20 10.71 5.45
C MET A 678 3.95 10.44 4.16
N ARG A 679 4.46 11.49 3.53
CA ARG A 679 5.06 11.45 2.20
C ARG A 679 6.54 11.11 2.24
N VAL A 680 6.96 10.19 1.36
CA VAL A 680 8.38 9.85 1.10
C VAL A 680 8.89 10.74 -0.04
N PRO A 681 9.69 11.77 0.26
CA PRO A 681 10.10 12.76 -0.74
C PRO A 681 11.23 12.27 -1.65
N TYR A 682 12.01 11.26 -1.22
CA TYR A 682 13.18 10.76 -1.94
C TYR A 682 13.47 9.27 -1.64
N PRO A 683 13.89 8.50 -2.67
CA PRO A 683 13.69 8.79 -4.09
C PRO A 683 12.20 8.87 -4.45
N LEU A 684 11.81 9.58 -5.51
CA LEU A 684 10.42 9.61 -5.97
C LEU A 684 9.97 8.25 -6.49
N GLY A 685 8.68 7.93 -6.34
CA GLY A 685 8.08 6.70 -6.82
C GLY A 685 7.79 5.69 -5.71
N PHE A 686 7.69 6.13 -4.44
CA PHE A 686 7.34 5.25 -3.32
C PHE A 686 5.99 4.55 -3.57
N PHE A 687 6.00 3.23 -3.40
CA PHE A 687 4.86 2.37 -3.65
C PHE A 687 4.86 1.22 -2.63
N ALA A 688 3.98 1.29 -1.65
CA ALA A 688 3.87 0.29 -0.59
C ALA A 688 2.72 -0.69 -0.85
N LYS A 689 2.88 -1.93 -0.43
CA LYS A 689 1.84 -2.97 -0.54
C LYS A 689 1.47 -3.61 0.80
N GLY A 690 2.40 -3.70 1.73
CA GLY A 690 2.17 -4.15 3.09
C GLY A 690 2.67 -3.13 4.10
N MET A 691 2.20 -3.22 5.32
CA MET A 691 2.70 -2.46 6.45
C MET A 691 2.33 -3.12 7.77
N ASP A 692 3.15 -2.89 8.80
CA ASP A 692 2.85 -3.23 10.17
C ASP A 692 3.51 -2.26 11.15
N GLY A 693 3.01 -2.21 12.38
CA GLY A 693 3.54 -1.33 13.42
C GLY A 693 4.24 -2.12 14.51
N ARG A 694 5.46 -1.69 14.90
CA ARG A 694 6.26 -2.34 15.93
C ARG A 694 6.58 -1.39 17.09
N ILE A 695 6.65 -1.95 18.30
CA ILE A 695 7.09 -1.28 19.52
C ILE A 695 8.37 -1.97 19.99
N ASP A 696 9.49 -1.28 19.78
CA ASP A 696 10.83 -1.76 20.15
C ASP A 696 11.15 -1.44 21.61
N ASP A 697 10.81 -0.24 22.08
CA ASP A 697 10.94 0.18 23.49
C ASP A 697 9.78 1.13 23.87
N PRO A 698 8.79 0.68 24.66
CA PRO A 698 7.69 1.53 25.08
C PRO A 698 8.10 2.72 25.99
N LYS A 699 9.33 2.71 26.52
CA LYS A 699 9.85 3.79 27.38
C LYS A 699 10.57 4.87 26.58
N ALA A 700 11.02 4.58 25.38
CA ALA A 700 11.73 5.51 24.51
C ALA A 700 10.79 6.50 23.78
N GLY A 701 9.49 6.49 24.10
CA GLY A 701 8.51 7.36 23.48
C GLY A 701 8.38 7.10 21.97
N TRP A 702 8.41 8.16 21.18
CA TRP A 702 8.29 8.06 19.72
C TRP A 702 9.46 7.31 19.07
N LYS A 703 10.66 7.35 19.65
CA LYS A 703 11.86 6.67 19.15
C LYS A 703 11.74 5.14 19.22
N GLY A 704 11.01 4.64 20.21
CA GLY A 704 10.85 3.21 20.45
C GLY A 704 9.68 2.57 19.71
N LYS A 705 9.08 3.23 18.73
CA LYS A 705 7.93 2.69 17.98
C LYS A 705 7.82 3.33 16.60
N GLY A 706 7.14 2.65 15.68
CA GLY A 706 6.88 3.16 14.35
C GLY A 706 6.20 2.15 13.44
N VAL A 707 5.92 2.57 12.22
CA VAL A 707 5.33 1.75 11.16
C VAL A 707 6.39 1.39 10.13
N TRP A 708 6.47 0.12 9.81
CA TRP A 708 7.36 -0.45 8.81
C TRP A 708 6.58 -0.75 7.53
N THR A 709 7.25 -0.62 6.39
CA THR A 709 6.73 -0.96 5.07
C THR A 709 7.88 -1.15 4.08
N THR A 710 7.60 -1.61 2.89
CA THR A 710 8.59 -1.77 1.83
C THR A 710 8.22 -0.99 0.58
N TRP A 711 9.19 -0.69 -0.24
CA TRP A 711 8.99 -0.15 -1.58
C TRP A 711 8.76 -1.32 -2.56
N GLY A 712 7.53 -1.46 -3.05
CA GLY A 712 7.04 -2.69 -3.67
C GLY A 712 6.55 -2.60 -5.12
N THR A 713 7.20 -1.86 -6.02
CA THR A 713 6.82 -1.90 -7.45
C THR A 713 7.40 -3.12 -8.16
N ARG A 714 6.67 -3.69 -9.13
CA ARG A 714 7.20 -4.74 -10.02
C ARG A 714 8.25 -4.24 -11.00
N THR A 715 8.44 -2.94 -11.11
CA THR A 715 9.57 -2.34 -11.78
C THR A 715 10.73 -2.28 -10.79
N PRO A 716 11.77 -3.12 -10.93
CA PRO A 716 12.82 -3.23 -9.91
C PRO A 716 13.84 -2.09 -10.01
N PHE A 717 13.40 -0.86 -9.97
CA PHE A 717 14.20 0.36 -9.86
C PHE A 717 13.32 1.54 -9.45
N HIS A 718 13.89 2.55 -8.84
CA HIS A 718 13.16 3.76 -8.52
C HIS A 718 13.17 4.72 -9.71
N SER A 719 12.04 5.37 -9.97
CA SER A 719 11.87 6.24 -11.15
C SER A 719 12.81 7.44 -11.18
N GLU A 720 13.29 7.90 -10.03
CA GLU A 720 14.22 9.03 -9.93
C GLU A 720 15.69 8.59 -10.07
N THR A 721 16.07 7.47 -9.45
CA THR A 721 17.47 7.02 -9.37
C THR A 721 17.82 5.95 -10.42
N GLY A 722 16.83 5.37 -11.08
CA GLY A 722 17.01 4.53 -12.25
C GLY A 722 17.46 3.10 -11.95
N LYS A 723 18.01 2.44 -13.00
CA LYS A 723 18.51 1.06 -12.96
C LYS A 723 19.68 0.92 -12.00
N GLY A 724 19.72 -0.17 -11.24
CA GLY A 724 20.76 -0.46 -10.24
C GLY A 724 20.41 0.00 -8.83
N THR A 725 19.31 0.70 -8.66
CA THR A 725 18.81 1.10 -7.33
C THR A 725 18.14 -0.09 -6.65
N TYR A 726 18.52 -0.34 -5.41
CA TYR A 726 17.91 -1.40 -4.60
C TYR A 726 16.50 -1.01 -4.14
N PRO A 727 15.59 -1.98 -3.98
CA PRO A 727 14.36 -1.77 -3.21
C PRO A 727 14.70 -1.41 -1.77
N LYS A 728 13.71 -0.89 -1.02
CA LYS A 728 13.95 -0.35 0.32
C LYS A 728 12.96 -0.87 1.33
N VAL A 729 13.42 -1.00 2.58
CA VAL A 729 12.57 -0.96 3.77
C VAL A 729 12.42 0.49 4.19
N VAL A 730 11.21 0.88 4.60
CA VAL A 730 10.88 2.23 5.01
C VAL A 730 10.24 2.20 6.40
N HIS A 731 10.76 3.01 7.32
CA HIS A 731 10.27 3.14 8.68
C HIS A 731 9.75 4.55 8.93
N PHE A 732 8.50 4.67 9.36
CA PHE A 732 7.83 5.91 9.68
C PHE A 732 7.69 6.07 11.18
N GLN A 733 8.08 7.24 11.69
CA GLN A 733 7.90 7.65 13.09
C GLN A 733 7.32 9.06 13.14
N ILE A 734 6.58 9.38 14.21
CA ILE A 734 6.05 10.73 14.45
C ILE A 734 6.56 11.22 15.82
N ARG A 735 7.36 12.26 15.79
CA ARG A 735 7.90 12.92 16.97
C ARG A 735 6.95 14.02 17.49
N PRO A 736 7.10 14.51 18.74
CA PRO A 736 6.18 15.48 19.32
C PRO A 736 6.22 16.86 18.64
N ASP A 737 7.37 17.26 18.10
CA ASP A 737 7.55 18.50 17.33
C ASP A 737 8.68 18.34 16.30
N PRO A 738 8.78 19.24 15.28
CA PRO A 738 9.77 19.11 14.19
C PRO A 738 11.24 19.21 14.60
N LEU A 739 11.54 19.57 15.82
CA LEU A 739 12.90 19.71 16.34
C LEU A 739 13.22 18.76 17.49
N ALA A 740 12.27 17.88 17.86
CA ALA A 740 12.51 16.86 18.88
C ALA A 740 13.57 15.86 18.39
N ASN A 741 14.56 15.64 19.24
CA ASN A 741 15.64 14.66 19.09
C ASN A 741 15.52 13.55 20.14
#